data_2d00aef2629bdcb867ad439cb56d07d9
#
_entry.id   2d00aef2629bdcb867ad439cb56d07d9
#
_cell.length_a   1.000
_cell.length_b   1.000
_cell.length_c   1.000
_cell.angle_alpha   90.00
_cell.angle_beta   90.00
_cell.angle_gamma   90.00
#
_symmetry.space_group_name_H-M   'P 1'
#
loop_
_entity.id
_entity.type
_entity.pdbx_description
1 polymer ?
#
loop_
_entity_poly.entity_id
_entity_poly.type
_entity_poly.pdbx_seq_one_letter_code
_entity_poly.pdbx_strand_id
1 'polypeptide(L)'
;MSVADTVRRVRDARILAFRRGAAALTRAQESGRSRGHCDAASQYVVGSLHCALMNIAVSLDLPCVVALPRFEPGGYALKRALICGIRRLLARREAINKINVFPVADGDTGSNLAFTLSAVGDALGSMRTACVDTLLRRAASEAIDGARGNSGAILAQFLQGISDALKNVSRIDAGSLTNAISCGSTQARLAVAQPIDGTILSVIAKFAERLRQQRDAGIDDLREIYGSALQSAREALAATPQQLAILRKAGVVDAGAQGFVELLEGIQQYIQRGRAALSDHAQEMQIAGADGVLSDSMEFDAANHRYCSECVLSADDLDRDVVRAALDRLEGSSLVMAGTREKLRIHMHLDQPETLFATLAQFGRISAHKADDMRAQNRSLQISNTVAIVVDSAADIPASALEHLPLHIVPVRLNFGAQEYLDKISLSSSAFYRELRANPIAPRTSQPPPGDFRRLFEFLLAHHAEVIYVGLSRALSGTLQAGEAVAARLDPQRIHVIDTRNASCGQGLLAMQAAQRAMQGWPAAQIVAELRTSGLQIQTHAYIRDIRYAVRGGRIPPWTLPLTRWLKLVPLAKMGAHGRLSVRGILRGTDQLPERFAQDLIKRLPAGQRWHVLVGHCDCRDEGDRLCAEIKRRLPELQSCDLVEAGSAIGAHAGPGSMVVSFMPTTVQ
;
A
#
# COMPACT_ATOMS: atom_id res chain seq x y z
N MET A 1 -63.66 -8.42 34.92
CA MET A 1 -63.61 -7.65 33.65
C MET A 1 -63.44 -8.70 32.53
N SER A 2 -64.33 -8.71 31.51
CA SER A 2 -64.22 -9.74 30.49
C SER A 2 -63.07 -9.46 29.52
N VAL A 3 -62.48 -10.51 28.92
CA VAL A 3 -61.44 -10.39 27.89
C VAL A 3 -61.88 -9.47 26.77
N ALA A 4 -63.18 -9.45 26.44
CA ALA A 4 -63.79 -8.60 25.43
C ALA A 4 -63.69 -7.09 25.78
N ASP A 5 -63.84 -6.70 27.07
CA ASP A 5 -63.71 -5.29 27.48
C ASP A 5 -62.24 -4.84 27.43
N THR A 6 -61.29 -5.74 27.71
CA THR A 6 -59.85 -5.46 27.59
C THR A 6 -59.45 -5.25 26.15
N VAL A 7 -59.91 -6.13 25.25
CA VAL A 7 -59.64 -6.01 23.80
C VAL A 7 -60.24 -4.71 23.25
N ARG A 8 -61.41 -4.33 23.70
CA ARG A 8 -62.11 -3.08 23.29
C ARG A 8 -61.31 -1.86 23.70
N ARG A 9 -60.83 -1.80 24.96
CA ARG A 9 -59.98 -0.69 25.47
C ARG A 9 -58.65 -0.57 24.74
N VAL A 10 -58.01 -1.69 24.43
CA VAL A 10 -56.75 -1.70 23.66
C VAL A 10 -56.96 -1.22 22.21
N ARG A 11 -58.10 -1.61 21.57
CA ARG A 11 -58.48 -1.13 20.24
C ARG A 11 -58.73 0.37 20.24
N ASP A 12 -59.47 0.86 21.26
CA ASP A 12 -59.84 2.28 21.33
C ASP A 12 -58.64 3.18 21.68
N ALA A 13 -57.70 2.70 22.49
CA ALA A 13 -56.41 3.37 22.75
C ALA A 13 -55.55 3.43 21.48
N ARG A 14 -55.50 2.36 20.68
CA ARG A 14 -54.80 2.36 19.38
C ARG A 14 -55.40 3.37 18.40
N ILE A 15 -56.72 3.44 18.30
CA ILE A 15 -57.42 4.39 17.43
C ILE A 15 -57.12 5.84 17.88
N LEU A 16 -57.10 6.09 19.18
CA LEU A 16 -56.83 7.43 19.73
C LEU A 16 -55.39 7.85 19.49
N ALA A 17 -54.43 6.95 19.69
CA ALA A 17 -53.00 7.18 19.39
C ALA A 17 -52.75 7.43 17.93
N PHE A 18 -53.40 6.66 17.02
CA PHE A 18 -53.32 6.85 15.60
C PHE A 18 -53.91 8.20 15.14
N ARG A 19 -55.07 8.58 15.67
CA ARG A 19 -55.69 9.88 15.40
C ARG A 19 -54.85 11.06 15.86
N ARG A 20 -54.20 10.97 17.04
CA ARG A 20 -53.29 12.02 17.55
C ARG A 20 -52.02 12.10 16.67
N GLY A 21 -51.46 10.98 16.27
CA GLY A 21 -50.30 10.92 15.35
C GLY A 21 -50.62 11.49 13.96
N ALA A 22 -51.77 11.14 13.40
CA ALA A 22 -52.23 11.67 12.13
C ALA A 22 -52.47 13.20 12.19
N ALA A 23 -53.07 13.70 13.26
CA ALA A 23 -53.29 15.14 13.48
C ALA A 23 -51.97 15.91 13.68
N ALA A 24 -50.96 15.30 14.24
CA ALA A 24 -49.62 15.89 14.36
C ALA A 24 -48.88 15.94 12.99
N LEU A 25 -49.01 14.91 12.19
CA LEU A 25 -48.46 14.86 10.82
C LEU A 25 -49.12 15.90 9.89
N THR A 26 -50.45 16.05 9.97
CA THR A 26 -51.16 17.05 9.19
C THR A 26 -50.74 18.48 9.57
N ARG A 27 -50.63 18.79 10.85
CA ARG A 27 -50.12 20.10 11.29
C ARG A 27 -48.64 20.36 10.93
N ALA A 28 -47.80 19.33 10.89
CA ALA A 28 -46.41 19.46 10.45
C ALA A 28 -46.32 19.73 8.92
N GLN A 29 -47.23 19.16 8.13
CA GLN A 29 -47.32 19.44 6.69
C GLN A 29 -47.86 20.85 6.38
N GLU A 30 -48.82 21.32 7.16
CA GLU A 30 -49.40 22.66 6.98
C GLU A 30 -48.42 23.79 7.45
N SER A 31 -47.46 23.48 8.30
CA SER A 31 -46.49 24.46 8.83
C SER A 31 -45.21 24.64 7.96
N GLY A 32 -45.08 23.97 6.83
CA GLY A 32 -43.97 24.16 5.86
C GLY A 32 -42.54 23.85 6.41
N ARG A 33 -42.42 23.09 7.51
CA ARG A 33 -41.13 22.78 8.16
C ARG A 33 -40.50 21.54 7.55
N SER A 34 -39.16 21.63 7.36
CA SER A 34 -38.31 20.70 6.65
C SER A 34 -38.31 19.25 7.22
N ARG A 35 -37.86 18.29 6.38
CA ARG A 35 -37.84 16.82 6.61
C ARG A 35 -37.32 16.32 7.98
N GLY A 36 -36.55 17.11 8.73
CA GLY A 36 -36.02 16.73 10.04
C GLY A 36 -37.10 16.61 11.16
N HIS A 37 -38.28 17.21 11.00
CA HIS A 37 -39.35 17.15 11.99
C HIS A 37 -40.25 15.92 11.86
N CYS A 38 -40.27 15.25 10.72
CA CYS A 38 -41.01 14.01 10.53
C CYS A 38 -40.39 12.81 11.26
N ASP A 39 -39.06 12.78 11.42
CA ASP A 39 -38.38 11.69 12.14
C ASP A 39 -38.59 11.83 13.69
N ALA A 40 -38.65 13.05 14.23
CA ALA A 40 -38.92 13.29 15.62
C ALA A 40 -40.40 12.93 16.01
N ALA A 41 -41.35 13.23 15.11
CA ALA A 41 -42.76 12.86 15.31
C ALA A 41 -42.96 11.34 15.26
N SER A 42 -42.24 10.63 14.39
CA SER A 42 -42.27 9.16 14.29
C SER A 42 -41.70 8.49 15.56
N GLN A 43 -40.63 9.05 16.14
CA GLN A 43 -40.03 8.54 17.41
C GLN A 43 -40.92 8.85 18.60
N TYR A 44 -41.62 9.98 18.59
CA TYR A 44 -42.57 10.34 19.66
C TYR A 44 -43.80 9.43 19.67
N VAL A 45 -44.28 9.03 18.50
CA VAL A 45 -45.41 8.08 18.37
C VAL A 45 -45.01 6.68 18.85
N VAL A 46 -43.80 6.22 18.52
CA VAL A 46 -43.27 4.90 18.96
C VAL A 46 -42.99 4.93 20.45
N GLY A 47 -42.40 5.99 20.99
CA GLY A 47 -42.14 6.16 22.42
C GLY A 47 -43.44 6.26 23.25
N SER A 48 -44.45 6.99 22.76
CA SER A 48 -45.77 7.11 23.42
C SER A 48 -46.55 5.80 23.40
N LEU A 49 -46.45 5.00 22.33
CA LEU A 49 -47.04 3.64 22.27
C LEU A 49 -46.35 2.68 23.27
N HIS A 50 -45.04 2.80 23.43
CA HIS A 50 -44.26 1.99 24.34
C HIS A 50 -44.60 2.32 25.81
N CYS A 51 -44.67 3.60 26.19
CA CYS A 51 -45.11 4.03 27.51
C CYS A 51 -46.59 3.65 27.81
N ALA A 52 -47.47 3.75 26.82
CA ALA A 52 -48.88 3.36 27.00
C ALA A 52 -49.03 1.82 27.16
N LEU A 53 -48.25 1.01 26.48
CA LEU A 53 -48.23 -0.45 26.63
C LEU A 53 -47.62 -0.86 27.98
N MET A 54 -46.56 -0.19 28.45
CA MET A 54 -45.94 -0.42 29.74
C MET A 54 -46.92 -0.09 30.90
N ASN A 55 -47.63 1.04 30.84
CA ASN A 55 -48.58 1.43 31.84
C ASN A 55 -49.82 0.49 31.94
N ILE A 56 -50.22 -0.10 30.81
CA ILE A 56 -51.31 -1.10 30.78
C ILE A 56 -50.81 -2.45 31.34
N ALA A 57 -49.55 -2.82 31.13
CA ALA A 57 -48.95 -4.04 31.66
C ALA A 57 -48.78 -3.98 33.19
N VAL A 58 -48.38 -2.80 33.72
CA VAL A 58 -48.24 -2.58 35.17
C VAL A 58 -49.60 -2.60 35.89
N SER A 59 -50.68 -2.21 35.22
CA SER A 59 -52.04 -2.21 35.82
C SER A 59 -52.74 -3.58 35.83
N LEU A 60 -52.17 -4.59 35.12
CA LEU A 60 -52.78 -5.92 34.97
C LEU A 60 -52.03 -7.06 35.69
N ASP A 61 -50.98 -6.76 36.45
CA ASP A 61 -50.14 -7.75 37.17
C ASP A 61 -49.71 -8.95 36.30
N LEU A 62 -49.63 -8.75 34.97
CA LEU A 62 -49.13 -9.75 34.03
C LEU A 62 -47.60 -9.60 33.94
N PRO A 63 -46.83 -10.69 34.00
CA PRO A 63 -45.40 -10.65 33.69
C PRO A 63 -45.22 -10.17 32.25
N CYS A 64 -45.01 -8.84 32.13
CA CYS A 64 -44.83 -8.24 30.80
C CYS A 64 -43.43 -8.53 30.28
N VAL A 65 -43.24 -9.73 29.77
CA VAL A 65 -42.13 -10.00 28.85
C VAL A 65 -42.59 -9.49 27.47
N VAL A 66 -42.60 -8.17 27.29
CA VAL A 66 -42.59 -7.61 25.95
C VAL A 66 -41.20 -7.91 25.41
N ALA A 67 -41.05 -9.04 24.73
CA ALA A 67 -39.84 -9.34 24.00
C ALA A 67 -39.62 -8.18 23.01
N LEU A 68 -38.61 -7.37 23.25
CA LEU A 68 -38.15 -6.37 22.28
C LEU A 68 -37.97 -7.10 20.95
N PRO A 69 -38.41 -6.52 19.83
CA PRO A 69 -38.20 -7.18 18.51
C PRO A 69 -36.73 -7.51 18.36
N ARG A 70 -36.42 -8.79 18.09
CA ARG A 70 -35.06 -9.27 17.89
C ARG A 70 -34.40 -8.40 16.85
N PHE A 71 -33.20 -7.91 17.16
CA PHE A 71 -32.39 -7.10 16.26
C PHE A 71 -31.77 -8.02 15.22
N GLU A 72 -32.37 -8.14 14.04
CA GLU A 72 -31.89 -8.91 12.91
C GLU A 72 -31.51 -7.95 11.77
N PRO A 73 -30.24 -7.53 11.69
CA PRO A 73 -29.81 -6.57 10.70
C PRO A 73 -29.84 -7.16 9.30
N GLY A 74 -30.49 -6.47 8.37
CA GLY A 74 -30.35 -6.68 6.93
C GLY A 74 -29.19 -5.88 6.34
N GLY A 75 -28.99 -5.98 5.03
CA GLY A 75 -27.82 -5.38 4.35
C GLY A 75 -27.60 -3.90 4.61
N TYR A 76 -28.64 -3.07 4.71
CA TYR A 76 -28.45 -1.64 5.01
C TYR A 76 -27.95 -1.37 6.43
N ALA A 77 -28.38 -2.15 7.41
CA ALA A 77 -27.90 -2.01 8.78
C ALA A 77 -26.44 -2.50 8.89
N LEU A 78 -26.14 -3.66 8.29
CA LEU A 78 -24.80 -4.21 8.21
C LEU A 78 -23.83 -3.25 7.49
N LYS A 79 -24.22 -2.68 6.35
CA LYS A 79 -23.43 -1.65 5.67
C LYS A 79 -23.02 -0.51 6.58
N ARG A 80 -23.98 0.05 7.33
CA ARG A 80 -23.73 1.17 8.23
C ARG A 80 -22.84 0.77 9.41
N ALA A 81 -23.06 -0.41 9.95
CA ALA A 81 -22.22 -0.93 11.03
C ALA A 81 -20.76 -1.08 10.57
N LEU A 82 -20.52 -1.67 9.39
CA LEU A 82 -19.18 -1.80 8.80
C LEU A 82 -18.55 -0.44 8.55
N ILE A 83 -19.31 0.53 8.00
CA ILE A 83 -18.79 1.89 7.75
C ILE A 83 -18.40 2.58 9.07
N CYS A 84 -19.16 2.41 10.16
CA CYS A 84 -18.78 2.94 11.48
C CYS A 84 -17.48 2.30 11.97
N GLY A 85 -17.34 0.98 11.86
CA GLY A 85 -16.12 0.26 12.23
C GLY A 85 -14.91 0.75 11.43
N ILE A 86 -15.06 0.86 10.11
CA ILE A 86 -14.00 1.34 9.21
C ILE A 86 -13.57 2.76 9.58
N ARG A 87 -14.51 3.69 9.75
CA ARG A 87 -14.21 5.07 10.11
C ARG A 87 -13.45 5.19 11.43
N ARG A 88 -13.85 4.41 12.43
CA ARG A 88 -13.18 4.38 13.72
C ARG A 88 -11.74 3.91 13.59
N LEU A 89 -11.49 2.83 12.87
CA LEU A 89 -10.14 2.34 12.61
C LEU A 89 -9.29 3.38 11.88
N LEU A 90 -9.84 4.02 10.83
CA LEU A 90 -9.16 5.08 10.07
C LEU A 90 -8.74 6.25 10.98
N ALA A 91 -9.59 6.65 11.91
CA ALA A 91 -9.29 7.70 12.89
C ALA A 91 -8.15 7.31 13.86
N ARG A 92 -7.93 6.01 14.08
CA ARG A 92 -6.89 5.47 14.97
C ARG A 92 -5.61 5.02 14.24
N ARG A 93 -5.52 5.21 12.93
CA ARG A 93 -4.41 4.76 12.08
C ARG A 93 -3.03 5.07 12.66
N GLU A 94 -2.80 6.32 13.02
CA GLU A 94 -1.49 6.77 13.53
C GLU A 94 -1.16 6.14 14.91
N ALA A 95 -2.15 5.99 15.77
CA ALA A 95 -1.97 5.34 17.07
C ALA A 95 -1.61 3.86 16.90
N ILE A 96 -2.22 3.17 15.92
CA ILE A 96 -1.92 1.78 15.60
C ILE A 96 -0.50 1.66 15.00
N ASN A 97 -0.09 2.59 14.14
CA ASN A 97 1.26 2.61 13.58
C ASN A 97 2.34 2.74 14.66
N LYS A 98 2.10 3.59 15.68
CA LYS A 98 3.06 3.83 16.78
C LYS A 98 3.35 2.59 17.63
N ILE A 99 2.43 1.63 17.72
CA ILE A 99 2.61 0.40 18.50
C ILE A 99 3.03 -0.80 17.65
N ASN A 100 3.31 -0.60 16.37
CA ASN A 100 3.70 -1.66 15.45
C ASN A 100 5.17 -2.06 15.66
N VAL A 101 5.38 -3.18 16.36
CA VAL A 101 6.72 -3.73 16.63
C VAL A 101 6.87 -5.18 16.17
N PHE A 102 5.81 -5.81 15.66
CA PHE A 102 5.81 -7.20 15.24
C PHE A 102 4.98 -7.41 13.94
N PRO A 103 5.43 -8.26 12.98
CA PRO A 103 6.70 -9.00 12.94
C PRO A 103 7.91 -8.13 12.62
N VAL A 104 7.71 -6.92 12.08
CA VAL A 104 8.71 -5.90 11.77
C VAL A 104 8.23 -4.57 12.35
N ALA A 105 9.14 -3.80 12.93
CA ALA A 105 8.84 -2.48 13.50
C ALA A 105 8.93 -1.40 12.42
N ASP A 106 8.10 -1.50 11.38
CA ASP A 106 8.06 -0.57 10.25
C ASP A 106 6.99 0.53 10.39
N GLY A 107 6.18 0.46 11.47
CA GLY A 107 5.19 1.48 11.79
C GLY A 107 4.07 1.60 10.75
N ASP A 108 3.76 0.56 10.00
CA ASP A 108 2.84 0.63 8.87
C ASP A 108 1.54 -0.18 9.03
N THR A 109 1.39 -0.97 10.11
CA THR A 109 0.21 -1.84 10.31
C THR A 109 -1.11 -1.07 10.29
N GLY A 110 -1.19 0.09 10.93
CA GLY A 110 -2.38 0.95 10.88
C GLY A 110 -2.67 1.45 9.46
N SER A 111 -1.64 1.82 8.71
CA SER A 111 -1.75 2.23 7.31
C SER A 111 -2.19 1.07 6.42
N ASN A 112 -1.64 -0.12 6.60
CA ASN A 112 -2.02 -1.32 5.85
C ASN A 112 -3.48 -1.72 6.07
N LEU A 113 -3.94 -1.71 7.33
CA LEU A 113 -5.35 -1.93 7.67
C LEU A 113 -6.26 -0.83 7.10
N ALA A 114 -5.82 0.44 7.17
CA ALA A 114 -6.54 1.57 6.62
C ALA A 114 -6.71 1.45 5.09
N PHE A 115 -5.67 1.09 4.35
CA PHE A 115 -5.76 0.85 2.90
C PHE A 115 -6.73 -0.28 2.57
N THR A 116 -6.60 -1.42 3.28
CA THR A 116 -7.48 -2.58 3.09
C THR A 116 -8.95 -2.20 3.30
N LEU A 117 -9.26 -1.50 4.37
CA LEU A 117 -10.63 -1.16 4.74
C LEU A 117 -11.18 0.07 4.01
N SER A 118 -10.34 1.01 3.55
CA SER A 118 -10.80 2.12 2.70
C SER A 118 -11.38 1.61 1.39
N ALA A 119 -10.74 0.61 0.75
CA ALA A 119 -11.27 -0.02 -0.46
C ALA A 119 -12.67 -0.61 -0.20
N VAL A 120 -12.86 -1.30 0.94
CA VAL A 120 -14.16 -1.82 1.37
C VAL A 120 -15.16 -0.68 1.60
N GLY A 121 -14.76 0.38 2.33
CA GLY A 121 -15.61 1.52 2.64
C GLY A 121 -16.11 2.26 1.40
N ASP A 122 -15.25 2.49 0.43
CA ASP A 122 -15.58 3.17 -0.84
C ASP A 122 -16.57 2.33 -1.67
N ALA A 123 -16.31 1.03 -1.78
CA ALA A 123 -17.20 0.12 -2.49
C ALA A 123 -18.57 0.04 -1.81
N LEU A 124 -18.62 -0.14 -0.50
CA LEU A 124 -19.87 -0.17 0.25
C LEU A 124 -20.59 1.18 0.19
N GLY A 125 -19.87 2.31 0.20
CA GLY A 125 -20.41 3.66 0.08
C GLY A 125 -21.34 3.80 -1.12
N SER A 126 -20.92 3.31 -2.28
CA SER A 126 -21.63 3.40 -3.55
C SER A 126 -22.79 2.40 -3.71
N MET A 127 -22.82 1.31 -2.93
CA MET A 127 -23.82 0.24 -3.06
C MET A 127 -25.19 0.64 -2.50
N ARG A 128 -26.25 0.28 -3.23
CA ARG A 128 -27.65 0.41 -2.82
C ARG A 128 -28.31 -0.98 -2.79
N THR A 129 -27.95 -1.81 -1.81
CA THR A 129 -28.50 -3.16 -1.63
C THR A 129 -28.97 -3.41 -0.21
N ALA A 130 -30.08 -4.14 -0.07
CA ALA A 130 -30.55 -4.66 1.20
C ALA A 130 -30.08 -6.11 1.46
N CYS A 131 -29.47 -6.74 0.45
CA CYS A 131 -29.03 -8.12 0.51
C CYS A 131 -27.69 -8.25 1.24
N VAL A 132 -27.65 -9.04 2.30
CA VAL A 132 -26.45 -9.31 3.12
C VAL A 132 -25.37 -10.00 2.30
N ASP A 133 -25.73 -11.06 1.56
CA ASP A 133 -24.81 -11.84 0.72
C ASP A 133 -24.10 -10.95 -0.31
N THR A 134 -24.84 -10.17 -1.07
CA THR A 134 -24.27 -9.28 -2.10
C THR A 134 -23.32 -8.24 -1.51
N LEU A 135 -23.66 -7.71 -0.33
CA LEU A 135 -22.86 -6.72 0.37
C LEU A 135 -21.54 -7.33 0.87
N LEU A 136 -21.60 -8.50 1.51
CA LEU A 136 -20.42 -9.17 2.07
C LEU A 136 -19.49 -9.69 0.98
N ARG A 137 -20.04 -10.22 -0.12
CA ARG A 137 -19.26 -10.66 -1.27
C ARG A 137 -18.47 -9.49 -1.87
N ARG A 138 -19.10 -8.32 -2.00
CA ARG A 138 -18.38 -7.12 -2.45
C ARG A 138 -17.33 -6.68 -1.43
N ALA A 139 -17.67 -6.63 -0.15
CA ALA A 139 -16.74 -6.28 0.92
C ALA A 139 -15.51 -7.19 0.94
N ALA A 140 -15.71 -8.50 0.84
CA ALA A 140 -14.63 -9.49 0.81
C ALA A 140 -13.73 -9.34 -0.44
N SER A 141 -14.35 -9.18 -1.63
CA SER A 141 -13.59 -8.96 -2.86
C SER A 141 -12.72 -7.70 -2.78
N GLU A 142 -13.26 -6.60 -2.31
CA GLU A 142 -12.51 -5.34 -2.18
C GLU A 142 -11.45 -5.41 -1.09
N ALA A 143 -11.71 -6.16 -0.01
CA ALA A 143 -10.72 -6.41 1.03
C ALA A 143 -9.52 -7.20 0.48
N ILE A 144 -9.75 -8.22 -0.36
CA ILE A 144 -8.68 -9.00 -1.00
C ILE A 144 -7.87 -8.12 -1.96
N ASP A 145 -8.55 -7.31 -2.78
CA ASP A 145 -7.90 -6.41 -3.72
C ASP A 145 -7.09 -5.31 -3.02
N GLY A 146 -7.66 -4.75 -1.96
CA GLY A 146 -7.05 -3.73 -1.13
C GLY A 146 -6.09 -4.24 -0.06
N ALA A 147 -6.00 -5.56 0.17
CA ALA A 147 -5.18 -6.13 1.24
C ALA A 147 -3.72 -5.66 1.18
N ARG A 148 -3.18 -5.25 2.34
CA ARG A 148 -1.79 -4.83 2.50
C ARG A 148 -1.23 -5.43 3.78
N GLY A 149 0.01 -5.90 3.71
CA GLY A 149 0.71 -6.50 4.84
C GLY A 149 0.01 -7.75 5.40
N ASN A 150 0.59 -8.32 6.44
CA ASN A 150 0.03 -9.50 7.10
C ASN A 150 -1.37 -9.24 7.66
N SER A 151 -1.54 -8.14 8.41
CA SER A 151 -2.80 -7.81 9.08
C SER A 151 -3.94 -7.55 8.09
N GLY A 152 -3.67 -6.85 6.98
CA GLY A 152 -4.65 -6.62 5.93
C GLY A 152 -5.09 -7.90 5.22
N ALA A 153 -4.15 -8.80 4.91
CA ALA A 153 -4.44 -10.08 4.28
C ALA A 153 -5.23 -11.02 5.21
N ILE A 154 -4.88 -11.07 6.51
CA ILE A 154 -5.62 -11.82 7.53
C ILE A 154 -7.07 -11.31 7.63
N LEU A 155 -7.26 -9.99 7.70
CA LEU A 155 -8.57 -9.37 7.79
C LEU A 155 -9.40 -9.60 6.51
N ALA A 156 -8.78 -9.54 5.33
CA ALA A 156 -9.45 -9.85 4.07
C ALA A 156 -9.95 -11.30 4.03
N GLN A 157 -9.14 -12.25 4.50
CA GLN A 157 -9.53 -13.65 4.57
C GLN A 157 -10.60 -13.91 5.64
N PHE A 158 -10.56 -13.18 6.76
CA PHE A 158 -11.62 -13.19 7.76
C PHE A 158 -12.96 -12.76 7.14
N LEU A 159 -12.97 -11.65 6.39
CA LEU A 159 -14.15 -11.16 5.68
C LEU A 159 -14.63 -12.14 4.59
N GLN A 160 -13.71 -12.82 3.90
CA GLN A 160 -14.07 -13.85 2.92
C GLN A 160 -14.78 -15.02 3.59
N GLY A 161 -14.26 -15.52 4.71
CA GLY A 161 -14.91 -16.61 5.45
C GLY A 161 -16.31 -16.23 5.98
N ILE A 162 -16.50 -14.98 6.42
CA ILE A 162 -17.82 -14.45 6.78
C ILE A 162 -18.76 -14.43 5.57
N SER A 163 -18.27 -13.95 4.43
CA SER A 163 -19.04 -13.88 3.18
C SER A 163 -19.51 -15.25 2.71
N ASP A 164 -18.62 -16.25 2.77
CA ASP A 164 -18.92 -17.62 2.37
C ASP A 164 -19.99 -18.27 3.27
N ALA A 165 -19.91 -18.03 4.58
CA ALA A 165 -20.86 -18.56 5.56
C ALA A 165 -22.24 -17.91 5.50
N LEU A 166 -22.33 -16.65 5.05
CA LEU A 166 -23.58 -15.89 4.92
C LEU A 166 -24.15 -15.88 3.49
N LYS A 167 -23.69 -16.78 2.66
CA LYS A 167 -24.21 -16.94 1.30
C LYS A 167 -25.71 -17.28 1.35
N ASN A 168 -26.51 -16.55 0.55
CA ASN A 168 -27.99 -16.65 0.51
C ASN A 168 -28.71 -16.22 1.82
N VAL A 169 -28.03 -15.59 2.77
CA VAL A 169 -28.65 -15.07 3.99
C VAL A 169 -29.14 -13.64 3.73
N SER A 170 -30.42 -13.37 4.03
CA SER A 170 -31.03 -12.05 3.87
C SER A 170 -30.99 -11.19 5.13
N ARG A 171 -31.01 -11.79 6.32
CA ARG A 171 -30.90 -11.15 7.63
C ARG A 171 -30.00 -11.97 8.54
N ILE A 172 -29.25 -11.29 9.38
CA ILE A 172 -28.30 -11.91 10.31
C ILE A 172 -29.03 -12.10 11.67
N ASP A 173 -29.11 -13.33 12.11
CA ASP A 173 -29.50 -13.69 13.48
C ASP A 173 -28.28 -14.11 14.30
N ALA A 174 -28.47 -14.46 15.56
CA ALA A 174 -27.40 -14.85 16.47
C ALA A 174 -26.67 -16.14 15.99
N GLY A 175 -27.41 -17.09 15.43
CA GLY A 175 -26.84 -18.34 14.93
C GLY A 175 -25.99 -18.14 13.68
N SER A 176 -26.52 -17.42 12.69
CA SER A 176 -25.80 -17.14 11.45
C SER A 176 -24.58 -16.24 11.68
N LEU A 177 -24.65 -15.25 12.58
CA LEU A 177 -23.51 -14.44 13.00
C LEU A 177 -22.40 -15.32 13.61
N THR A 178 -22.76 -16.16 14.60
CA THR A 178 -21.80 -17.02 15.29
C THR A 178 -21.11 -17.96 14.34
N ASN A 179 -21.86 -18.60 13.41
CA ASN A 179 -21.30 -19.45 12.38
C ASN A 179 -20.38 -18.68 11.44
N ALA A 180 -20.80 -17.51 10.97
CA ALA A 180 -20.02 -16.68 10.06
C ALA A 180 -18.70 -16.22 10.66
N ILE A 181 -18.71 -15.74 11.91
CA ILE A 181 -17.48 -15.31 12.61
C ILE A 181 -16.57 -16.53 12.87
N SER A 182 -17.12 -17.70 13.19
CA SER A 182 -16.32 -18.93 13.38
C SER A 182 -15.64 -19.36 12.06
N CYS A 183 -16.37 -19.33 10.95
CA CYS A 183 -15.81 -19.58 9.60
C CYS A 183 -14.72 -18.53 9.27
N GLY A 184 -15.00 -17.26 9.50
CA GLY A 184 -14.03 -16.18 9.30
C GLY A 184 -12.75 -16.39 10.11
N SER A 185 -12.88 -16.75 11.40
CA SER A 185 -11.74 -17.06 12.27
C SER A 185 -10.89 -18.21 11.74
N THR A 186 -11.54 -19.28 11.29
CA THR A 186 -10.85 -20.44 10.71
C THR A 186 -10.10 -20.06 9.43
N GLN A 187 -10.76 -19.32 8.53
CA GLN A 187 -10.15 -18.87 7.28
C GLN A 187 -8.99 -17.90 7.51
N ALA A 188 -9.12 -16.98 8.47
CA ALA A 188 -8.04 -16.07 8.86
C ALA A 188 -6.80 -16.83 9.35
N ARG A 189 -6.97 -17.88 10.15
CA ARG A 189 -5.87 -18.71 10.64
C ARG A 189 -5.22 -19.51 9.50
N LEU A 190 -6.01 -20.06 8.58
CA LEU A 190 -5.53 -20.79 7.40
C LEU A 190 -4.80 -19.89 6.38
N ALA A 191 -5.02 -18.57 6.44
CA ALA A 191 -4.32 -17.61 5.57
C ALA A 191 -2.81 -17.58 5.83
N VAL A 192 -2.39 -17.81 7.07
CA VAL A 192 -1.01 -17.69 7.53
C VAL A 192 -0.34 -19.07 7.54
N ALA A 193 0.86 -19.17 6.97
CA ALA A 193 1.60 -20.43 6.93
C ALA A 193 2.02 -20.89 8.33
N GLN A 194 2.47 -19.96 9.17
CA GLN A 194 2.88 -20.20 10.55
C GLN A 194 2.11 -19.27 11.50
N PRO A 195 0.90 -19.65 11.95
CA PRO A 195 0.10 -18.84 12.85
C PRO A 195 0.78 -18.68 14.21
N ILE A 196 0.92 -17.44 14.68
CA ILE A 196 1.57 -17.10 15.94
C ILE A 196 0.51 -16.59 16.92
N ASP A 197 0.50 -17.14 18.13
CA ASP A 197 -0.39 -16.68 19.20
C ASP A 197 0.10 -15.36 19.81
N GLY A 198 -0.83 -14.55 20.34
CA GLY A 198 -0.55 -13.19 20.81
C GLY A 198 -0.62 -12.14 19.71
N THR A 199 -1.19 -12.50 18.54
CA THR A 199 -1.43 -11.61 17.41
C THR A 199 -2.93 -11.39 17.16
N ILE A 200 -3.27 -10.63 16.12
CA ILE A 200 -4.65 -10.46 15.63
C ILE A 200 -5.41 -11.81 15.54
N LEU A 201 -4.73 -12.91 15.20
CA LEU A 201 -5.35 -14.23 15.10
C LEU A 201 -5.91 -14.71 16.44
N SER A 202 -5.20 -14.51 17.55
CA SER A 202 -5.64 -14.88 18.89
C SER A 202 -6.87 -14.06 19.30
N VAL A 203 -6.93 -12.76 18.96
CA VAL A 203 -8.07 -11.90 19.29
C VAL A 203 -9.30 -12.26 18.47
N ILE A 204 -9.13 -12.52 17.16
CA ILE A 204 -10.22 -13.04 16.30
C ILE A 204 -10.77 -14.37 16.86
N ALA A 205 -9.90 -15.29 17.25
CA ALA A 205 -10.29 -16.59 17.80
C ALA A 205 -11.08 -16.44 19.09
N LYS A 206 -10.65 -15.58 20.01
CA LYS A 206 -11.35 -15.32 21.29
C LYS A 206 -12.71 -14.64 21.09
N PHE A 207 -12.81 -13.72 20.15
CA PHE A 207 -14.09 -13.12 19.75
C PHE A 207 -15.06 -14.20 19.23
N ALA A 208 -14.62 -15.06 18.34
CA ALA A 208 -15.43 -16.17 17.79
C ALA A 208 -15.82 -17.21 18.87
N GLU A 209 -14.87 -17.57 19.74
CA GLU A 209 -15.09 -18.49 20.85
C GLU A 209 -16.19 -17.98 21.78
N ARG A 210 -16.14 -16.70 22.16
CA ARG A 210 -17.12 -16.10 23.06
C ARG A 210 -18.51 -16.04 22.45
N LEU A 211 -18.65 -15.72 21.17
CA LEU A 211 -19.94 -15.78 20.45
C LEU A 211 -20.55 -17.18 20.56
N ARG A 212 -19.75 -18.23 20.33
CA ARG A 212 -20.20 -19.63 20.42
C ARG A 212 -20.64 -19.97 21.83
N GLN A 213 -19.85 -19.63 22.86
CA GLN A 213 -20.20 -19.88 24.27
C GLN A 213 -21.54 -19.23 24.67
N GLN A 214 -21.79 -18.00 24.22
CA GLN A 214 -23.06 -17.32 24.49
C GLN A 214 -24.23 -18.02 23.78
N ARG A 215 -24.03 -18.46 22.56
CA ARG A 215 -25.04 -19.26 21.82
C ARG A 215 -25.34 -20.60 22.50
N ASP A 216 -24.29 -21.31 22.91
CA ASP A 216 -24.44 -22.59 23.62
C ASP A 216 -25.14 -22.42 24.97
N ALA A 217 -25.01 -21.25 25.61
CA ALA A 217 -25.76 -20.85 26.80
C ALA A 217 -27.21 -20.43 26.50
N GLY A 218 -27.67 -20.46 25.25
CA GLY A 218 -29.03 -20.15 24.84
C GLY A 218 -29.34 -18.65 24.69
N ILE A 219 -28.33 -17.78 24.63
CA ILE A 219 -28.51 -16.36 24.42
C ILE A 219 -28.69 -16.09 22.94
N ASP A 220 -29.81 -15.45 22.57
CA ASP A 220 -30.21 -15.15 21.18
C ASP A 220 -30.22 -13.66 20.83
N ASP A 221 -30.02 -12.75 21.80
CA ASP A 221 -29.96 -11.31 21.53
C ASP A 221 -28.59 -10.95 20.93
N LEU A 222 -28.59 -10.49 19.68
CA LEU A 222 -27.39 -10.07 18.96
C LEU A 222 -26.62 -8.95 19.67
N ARG A 223 -27.29 -8.06 20.39
CA ARG A 223 -26.64 -6.95 21.11
C ARG A 223 -25.85 -7.48 22.29
N GLU A 224 -26.44 -8.41 23.01
CA GLU A 224 -25.83 -9.01 24.20
C GLU A 224 -24.64 -9.90 23.82
N ILE A 225 -24.81 -10.82 22.85
CA ILE A 225 -23.74 -11.72 22.44
C ILE A 225 -22.56 -10.96 21.82
N TYR A 226 -22.84 -9.92 21.00
CA TYR A 226 -21.81 -9.09 20.40
C TYR A 226 -21.04 -8.29 21.45
N GLY A 227 -21.74 -7.67 22.39
CA GLY A 227 -21.11 -6.91 23.48
C GLY A 227 -20.21 -7.78 24.37
N SER A 228 -20.67 -8.98 24.72
CA SER A 228 -19.88 -9.97 25.48
C SER A 228 -18.65 -10.45 24.70
N ALA A 229 -18.80 -10.70 23.41
CA ALA A 229 -17.68 -11.12 22.55
C ALA A 229 -16.65 -9.99 22.36
N LEU A 230 -17.09 -8.74 22.19
CA LEU A 230 -16.21 -7.58 22.14
C LEU A 230 -15.39 -7.41 23.43
N GLN A 231 -16.02 -7.63 24.59
CA GLN A 231 -15.29 -7.59 25.86
C GLN A 231 -14.20 -8.67 25.92
N SER A 232 -14.49 -9.90 25.46
CA SER A 232 -13.48 -10.96 25.36
C SER A 232 -12.35 -10.62 24.38
N ALA A 233 -12.66 -9.93 23.28
CA ALA A 233 -11.64 -9.45 22.32
C ALA A 233 -10.72 -8.39 22.97
N ARG A 234 -11.25 -7.47 23.79
CA ARG A 234 -10.44 -6.48 24.54
C ARG A 234 -9.51 -7.15 25.55
N GLU A 235 -10.00 -8.14 26.26
CA GLU A 235 -9.21 -8.92 27.22
C GLU A 235 -8.09 -9.69 26.51
N ALA A 236 -8.39 -10.30 25.35
CA ALA A 236 -7.41 -10.98 24.54
C ALA A 236 -6.35 -10.02 23.97
N LEU A 237 -6.76 -8.81 23.56
CA LEU A 237 -5.84 -7.76 23.13
C LEU A 237 -4.88 -7.35 24.26
N ALA A 238 -5.41 -7.09 25.45
CA ALA A 238 -4.60 -6.73 26.63
C ALA A 238 -3.63 -7.85 27.04
N ALA A 239 -3.93 -9.12 26.68
CA ALA A 239 -3.10 -10.28 26.98
C ALA A 239 -2.01 -10.55 25.91
N THR A 240 -2.00 -9.86 24.77
CA THR A 240 -1.02 -10.08 23.68
C THR A 240 0.43 -9.91 24.14
N PRO A 241 0.81 -8.93 25.03
CA PRO A 241 2.19 -8.81 25.51
C PRO A 241 2.64 -9.99 26.40
N GLN A 242 1.69 -10.70 26.99
CA GLN A 242 2.00 -11.89 27.80
C GLN A 242 2.33 -13.11 26.95
N GLN A 243 1.83 -13.15 25.71
CA GLN A 243 2.00 -14.25 24.76
C GLN A 243 3.22 -14.03 23.82
N LEU A 244 3.56 -12.78 23.50
CA LEU A 244 4.70 -12.44 22.65
C LEU A 244 5.75 -11.64 23.42
N ALA A 245 6.96 -12.18 23.53
CA ALA A 245 8.07 -11.57 24.27
C ALA A 245 8.45 -10.18 23.71
N ILE A 246 8.38 -9.99 22.38
CA ILE A 246 8.69 -8.71 21.73
C ILE A 246 7.71 -7.61 22.13
N LEU A 247 6.40 -7.91 22.20
CA LEU A 247 5.38 -6.96 22.64
C LEU A 247 5.55 -6.59 24.12
N ARG A 248 5.90 -7.61 24.95
CA ARG A 248 6.19 -7.40 26.37
C ARG A 248 7.38 -6.48 26.57
N LYS A 249 8.47 -6.70 25.81
CA LYS A 249 9.68 -5.88 25.88
C LYS A 249 9.41 -4.43 25.46
N ALA A 250 8.56 -4.25 24.43
CA ALA A 250 8.15 -2.93 23.95
C ALA A 250 7.07 -2.25 24.81
N GLY A 251 6.41 -2.97 25.72
CA GLY A 251 5.33 -2.44 26.53
C GLY A 251 4.06 -2.09 25.75
N VAL A 252 3.84 -2.73 24.60
CA VAL A 252 2.71 -2.46 23.69
C VAL A 252 1.89 -3.71 23.41
N VAL A 253 0.66 -3.53 22.95
CA VAL A 253 -0.20 -4.61 22.46
C VAL A 253 0.05 -4.85 20.96
N ASP A 254 -0.45 -5.97 20.41
CA ASP A 254 -0.34 -6.24 18.96
C ASP A 254 -1.10 -5.19 18.14
N ALA A 255 -0.43 -4.57 17.18
CA ALA A 255 -0.99 -3.49 16.36
C ALA A 255 -2.14 -3.96 15.46
N GLY A 256 -2.03 -5.15 14.89
CA GLY A 256 -3.08 -5.76 14.07
C GLY A 256 -4.33 -6.07 14.90
N ALA A 257 -4.14 -6.63 16.10
CA ALA A 257 -5.21 -6.90 17.05
C ALA A 257 -5.90 -5.62 17.54
N GLN A 258 -5.13 -4.54 17.82
CA GLN A 258 -5.69 -3.24 18.18
C GLN A 258 -6.59 -2.73 17.05
N GLY A 259 -6.14 -2.80 15.79
CA GLY A 259 -6.94 -2.39 14.64
C GLY A 259 -8.23 -3.21 14.50
N PHE A 260 -8.17 -4.52 14.73
CA PHE A 260 -9.36 -5.37 14.72
C PHE A 260 -10.36 -4.98 15.84
N VAL A 261 -9.89 -4.72 17.04
CA VAL A 261 -10.75 -4.27 18.15
C VAL A 261 -11.38 -2.91 17.84
N GLU A 262 -10.63 -1.95 17.26
CA GLU A 262 -11.19 -0.65 16.84
C GLU A 262 -12.31 -0.82 15.80
N LEU A 263 -12.16 -1.75 14.85
CA LEU A 263 -13.22 -2.10 13.89
C LEU A 263 -14.47 -2.62 14.61
N LEU A 264 -14.31 -3.56 15.54
CA LEU A 264 -15.41 -4.12 16.32
C LEU A 264 -16.12 -3.08 17.20
N GLU A 265 -15.36 -2.16 17.82
CA GLU A 265 -15.91 -1.08 18.63
C GLU A 265 -16.76 -0.10 17.82
N GLY A 266 -16.34 0.25 16.61
CA GLY A 266 -17.15 1.09 15.72
C GLY A 266 -18.45 0.40 15.31
N ILE A 267 -18.43 -0.92 15.08
CA ILE A 267 -19.64 -1.72 14.86
C ILE A 267 -20.55 -1.68 16.10
N GLN A 268 -19.99 -1.85 17.30
CA GLN A 268 -20.74 -1.78 18.57
C GLN A 268 -21.39 -0.41 18.78
N GLN A 269 -20.72 0.67 18.43
CA GLN A 269 -21.30 2.02 18.50
C GLN A 269 -22.54 2.13 17.61
N TYR A 270 -22.49 1.56 16.40
CA TYR A 270 -23.68 1.50 15.54
C TYR A 270 -24.80 0.62 16.12
N ILE A 271 -24.47 -0.51 16.69
CA ILE A 271 -25.46 -1.40 17.36
C ILE A 271 -26.19 -0.68 18.49
N GLN A 272 -25.47 0.15 19.27
CA GLN A 272 -26.01 0.88 20.41
C GLN A 272 -26.76 2.17 20.04
N ARG A 273 -26.22 2.96 19.10
CA ARG A 273 -26.69 4.31 18.76
C ARG A 273 -27.41 4.42 17.42
N GLY A 274 -27.41 3.35 16.61
CA GLY A 274 -27.99 3.35 15.29
C GLY A 274 -27.36 4.40 14.35
N ARG A 275 -28.20 5.17 13.67
CA ARG A 275 -27.72 6.20 12.70
C ARG A 275 -26.96 7.37 13.33
N ALA A 276 -27.18 7.66 14.62
CA ALA A 276 -26.47 8.74 15.32
C ALA A 276 -24.95 8.49 15.38
N ALA A 277 -24.51 7.23 15.41
CA ALA A 277 -23.09 6.88 15.38
C ALA A 277 -22.36 7.31 14.10
N LEU A 278 -23.08 7.56 13.00
CA LEU A 278 -22.50 8.00 11.73
C LEU A 278 -22.14 9.50 11.71
N SER A 279 -22.79 10.31 12.55
CA SER A 279 -22.58 11.76 12.62
C SER A 279 -21.45 12.16 13.59
N ASP A 280 -21.23 11.39 14.65
CA ASP A 280 -20.25 11.74 15.70
C ASP A 280 -18.80 11.66 15.22
N HIS A 281 -18.49 10.74 14.29
CA HIS A 281 -17.13 10.57 13.75
C HIS A 281 -16.65 11.70 12.83
N ALA A 282 -17.54 12.57 12.35
CA ALA A 282 -17.13 13.74 11.56
C ALA A 282 -16.43 14.80 12.41
N GLN A 283 -16.69 14.83 13.73
CA GLN A 283 -16.05 15.75 14.67
C GLN A 283 -14.73 15.21 15.27
N GLU A 284 -14.60 13.89 15.45
CA GLU A 284 -13.38 13.28 16.02
C GLU A 284 -12.16 13.35 15.07
N MET A 285 -12.36 13.43 13.77
CA MET A 285 -11.26 13.59 12.78
C MET A 285 -10.49 14.91 12.91
N GLN A 286 -11.02 15.92 13.63
CA GLN A 286 -10.38 17.23 13.80
C GLN A 286 -9.51 17.34 15.07
N ILE A 287 -9.53 16.37 15.98
CA ILE A 287 -8.93 16.53 17.33
C ILE A 287 -7.68 15.64 17.58
N ALA A 288 -7.34 14.70 16.69
CA ALA A 288 -6.24 13.77 16.89
C ALA A 288 -4.88 14.35 16.44
N GLY A 289 -4.43 15.39 17.09
CA GLY A 289 -3.06 15.87 17.06
C GLY A 289 -2.57 16.01 18.49
N ALA A 290 -1.92 15.00 19.05
CA ALA A 290 -1.20 15.16 20.32
C ALA A 290 -0.10 14.11 20.48
N ASP A 291 1.04 14.62 20.83
CA ASP A 291 2.35 14.08 21.10
C ASP A 291 2.42 12.72 21.81
N GLY A 292 3.28 11.84 21.29
CA GLY A 292 3.74 10.63 21.94
C GLY A 292 5.23 10.45 21.68
N VAL A 293 6.01 10.61 22.74
CA VAL A 293 7.47 10.45 22.80
C VAL A 293 7.84 9.02 22.38
N LEU A 294 8.69 8.89 21.37
CA LEU A 294 9.39 7.66 21.03
C LEU A 294 10.46 7.38 22.09
N SER A 295 10.38 6.26 22.78
CA SER A 295 11.43 5.78 23.66
C SER A 295 12.53 5.08 22.87
N ASP A 296 13.75 5.26 23.35
CA ASP A 296 15.05 4.84 22.82
C ASP A 296 15.11 3.49 22.12
N SER A 297 15.98 3.48 21.12
CA SER A 297 16.47 2.40 20.28
C SER A 297 16.46 1.01 20.94
N MET A 298 15.53 0.17 20.56
CA MET A 298 15.65 -1.27 20.70
C MET A 298 16.39 -1.82 19.48
N GLU A 299 17.50 -2.50 19.69
CA GLU A 299 18.11 -3.35 18.67
C GLU A 299 17.08 -4.42 18.27
N PHE A 300 16.45 -4.22 17.14
CA PHE A 300 15.62 -5.23 16.50
C PHE A 300 16.54 -6.16 15.72
N ASP A 301 16.36 -7.44 15.96
CA ASP A 301 16.88 -8.49 15.09
C ASP A 301 16.36 -8.14 13.68
N ALA A 302 17.25 -7.65 12.81
CA ALA A 302 16.92 -7.18 11.49
C ALA A 302 16.12 -8.29 10.79
N ALA A 303 15.00 -7.94 10.19
CA ALA A 303 14.18 -8.88 9.43
C ALA A 303 15.09 -9.84 8.66
N ASN A 304 14.91 -11.15 8.84
CA ASN A 304 15.76 -12.16 8.20
C ASN A 304 15.82 -11.99 6.68
N HIS A 305 14.89 -11.23 6.10
CA HIS A 305 14.77 -10.97 4.66
C HIS A 305 14.69 -9.48 4.33
N ARG A 306 15.18 -9.14 3.14
CA ARG A 306 15.29 -7.75 2.68
C ARG A 306 13.96 -7.15 2.21
N TYR A 307 13.14 -7.93 1.50
CA TYR A 307 11.95 -7.40 0.83
C TYR A 307 10.66 -7.97 1.40
N CYS A 308 9.70 -7.07 1.66
CA CYS A 308 8.29 -7.38 1.84
C CYS A 308 7.64 -7.39 0.45
N SER A 309 7.29 -8.57 -0.06
CA SER A 309 6.78 -8.75 -1.42
C SER A 309 5.32 -9.16 -1.43
N GLU A 310 4.52 -8.51 -2.28
CA GLU A 310 3.10 -8.78 -2.43
C GLU A 310 2.69 -8.81 -3.90
N CYS A 311 1.69 -9.62 -4.21
CA CYS A 311 1.03 -9.60 -5.51
C CYS A 311 -0.37 -10.21 -5.45
N VAL A 312 -1.08 -10.13 -6.57
CA VAL A 312 -2.33 -10.84 -6.82
C VAL A 312 -2.10 -11.83 -7.96
N LEU A 313 -2.31 -13.11 -7.66
CA LEU A 313 -2.33 -14.20 -8.62
C LEU A 313 -3.77 -14.47 -9.04
N SER A 314 -4.05 -14.56 -10.35
CA SER A 314 -5.37 -14.83 -10.91
C SER A 314 -5.30 -15.92 -11.95
N ALA A 315 -6.21 -16.91 -11.86
CA ALA A 315 -6.44 -17.97 -12.85
C ALA A 315 -7.89 -18.48 -12.71
N ASP A 316 -8.33 -19.33 -13.63
CA ASP A 316 -9.71 -19.84 -13.63
C ASP A 316 -9.99 -20.79 -12.46
N ASP A 317 -8.99 -21.56 -12.01
CA ASP A 317 -9.08 -22.47 -10.86
C ASP A 317 -7.73 -22.65 -10.18
N LEU A 318 -7.53 -21.93 -9.06
CA LEU A 318 -6.30 -21.97 -8.27
C LEU A 318 -6.45 -23.00 -7.14
N ASP A 319 -5.59 -24.00 -7.15
CA ASP A 319 -5.40 -24.87 -5.99
C ASP A 319 -4.45 -24.20 -5.01
N ARG A 320 -5.00 -23.74 -3.89
CA ARG A 320 -4.27 -23.01 -2.86
C ARG A 320 -3.14 -23.84 -2.23
N ASP A 321 -3.37 -25.16 -2.06
CA ASP A 321 -2.39 -26.03 -1.40
C ASP A 321 -1.21 -26.29 -2.33
N VAL A 322 -1.46 -26.43 -3.64
CA VAL A 322 -0.41 -26.55 -4.67
C VAL A 322 0.42 -25.27 -4.76
N VAL A 323 -0.22 -24.10 -4.77
CA VAL A 323 0.48 -22.81 -4.76
C VAL A 323 1.30 -22.66 -3.48
N ARG A 324 0.72 -23.01 -2.31
CA ARG A 324 1.42 -22.97 -1.02
C ARG A 324 2.66 -23.88 -1.04
N ALA A 325 2.52 -25.12 -1.48
CA ALA A 325 3.62 -26.07 -1.54
C ALA A 325 4.77 -25.60 -2.46
N ALA A 326 4.46 -24.83 -3.51
CA ALA A 326 5.48 -24.22 -4.36
C ALA A 326 6.20 -23.05 -3.66
N LEU A 327 5.46 -22.24 -2.89
CA LEU A 327 6.02 -21.10 -2.15
C LEU A 327 6.82 -21.54 -0.91
N ASP A 328 6.43 -22.62 -0.24
CA ASP A 328 7.15 -23.18 0.92
C ASP A 328 8.55 -23.72 0.56
N ARG A 329 8.84 -23.89 -0.73
CA ARG A 329 10.19 -24.25 -1.24
C ARG A 329 11.11 -23.06 -1.40
N LEU A 330 10.57 -21.83 -1.35
CA LEU A 330 11.36 -20.63 -1.41
C LEU A 330 11.96 -20.29 -0.05
N GLU A 331 13.19 -19.76 -0.04
CA GLU A 331 13.80 -19.24 1.17
C GLU A 331 13.14 -17.91 1.54
N GLY A 332 12.10 -17.97 2.37
CA GLY A 332 11.34 -16.81 2.78
C GLY A 332 10.57 -17.03 4.08
N SER A 333 9.94 -15.99 4.57
CA SER A 333 9.15 -15.99 5.80
C SER A 333 7.85 -15.20 5.66
N SER A 334 7.01 -15.23 6.68
CA SER A 334 5.77 -14.45 6.77
C SER A 334 4.81 -14.67 5.59
N LEU A 335 4.75 -15.92 5.05
CA LEU A 335 3.82 -16.24 3.97
C LEU A 335 2.39 -16.13 4.44
N VAL A 336 1.63 -15.23 3.80
CA VAL A 336 0.18 -15.08 3.95
C VAL A 336 -0.49 -15.15 2.59
N MET A 337 -1.54 -15.95 2.50
CA MET A 337 -2.33 -16.15 1.29
C MET A 337 -3.80 -15.89 1.59
N ALA A 338 -4.42 -14.93 0.90
CA ALA A 338 -5.82 -14.58 1.06
C ALA A 338 -6.53 -14.55 -0.29
N GLY A 339 -7.74 -15.09 -0.36
CA GLY A 339 -8.53 -15.03 -1.58
C GLY A 339 -9.38 -16.27 -1.85
N THR A 340 -9.76 -16.42 -3.11
CA THR A 340 -10.64 -17.46 -3.65
C THR A 340 -9.87 -18.39 -4.61
N ARG A 341 -10.56 -19.36 -5.20
CA ARG A 341 -10.00 -20.23 -6.27
C ARG A 341 -9.70 -19.49 -7.57
N GLU A 342 -10.20 -18.29 -7.77
CA GLU A 342 -9.96 -17.49 -8.98
C GLU A 342 -8.89 -16.42 -8.76
N LYS A 343 -8.65 -16.03 -7.49
CA LYS A 343 -7.81 -14.90 -7.15
C LYS A 343 -7.19 -15.05 -5.76
N LEU A 344 -5.87 -15.04 -5.67
CA LEU A 344 -5.10 -15.10 -4.43
C LEU A 344 -4.24 -13.84 -4.26
N ARG A 345 -4.39 -13.15 -3.15
CA ARG A 345 -3.44 -12.17 -2.64
C ARG A 345 -2.35 -12.91 -1.89
N ILE A 346 -1.10 -12.66 -2.24
CA ILE A 346 0.07 -13.31 -1.64
C ILE A 346 0.96 -12.24 -1.06
N HIS A 347 1.41 -12.46 0.16
CA HIS A 347 2.39 -11.66 0.88
C HIS A 347 3.48 -12.60 1.41
N MET A 348 4.75 -12.23 1.21
CA MET A 348 5.91 -13.02 1.65
C MET A 348 7.14 -12.14 1.80
N HIS A 349 7.96 -12.42 2.82
CA HIS A 349 9.26 -11.78 3.01
C HIS A 349 10.37 -12.66 2.42
N LEU A 350 11.24 -12.09 1.58
CA LEU A 350 12.36 -12.80 0.96
C LEU A 350 13.46 -11.83 0.48
N ASP A 351 14.66 -12.36 0.20
CA ASP A 351 15.77 -11.54 -0.29
C ASP A 351 15.72 -11.31 -1.80
N GLN A 352 15.07 -12.21 -2.56
CA GLN A 352 14.98 -12.16 -4.02
C GLN A 352 13.51 -12.19 -4.49
N PRO A 353 12.83 -11.05 -4.58
CA PRO A 353 11.42 -10.96 -5.01
C PRO A 353 11.15 -11.61 -6.38
N GLU A 354 12.12 -11.59 -7.28
CA GLU A 354 11.98 -12.21 -8.62
C GLU A 354 11.66 -13.71 -8.54
N THR A 355 12.17 -14.42 -7.53
CA THR A 355 11.91 -15.87 -7.37
C THR A 355 10.45 -16.14 -7.02
N LEU A 356 9.85 -15.30 -6.16
CA LEU A 356 8.43 -15.34 -5.83
C LEU A 356 7.57 -15.16 -7.09
N PHE A 357 7.82 -14.08 -7.83
CA PHE A 357 7.01 -13.74 -9.00
C PHE A 357 7.21 -14.77 -10.13
N ALA A 358 8.43 -15.27 -10.35
CA ALA A 358 8.70 -16.32 -11.34
C ALA A 358 8.00 -17.64 -10.99
N THR A 359 7.97 -18.02 -9.70
CA THR A 359 7.25 -19.21 -9.23
C THR A 359 5.75 -19.06 -9.44
N LEU A 360 5.19 -17.91 -9.08
CA LEU A 360 3.74 -17.67 -9.20
C LEU A 360 3.28 -17.53 -10.66
N ALA A 361 4.13 -17.06 -11.57
CA ALA A 361 3.81 -16.95 -12.99
C ALA A 361 3.48 -18.31 -13.65
N GLN A 362 3.90 -19.43 -13.04
CA GLN A 362 3.58 -20.78 -13.52
C GLN A 362 2.12 -21.18 -13.26
N PHE A 363 1.45 -20.52 -12.30
CA PHE A 363 0.09 -20.84 -11.88
C PHE A 363 -0.96 -19.91 -12.48
N GLY A 364 -0.56 -18.75 -13.00
CA GLY A 364 -1.50 -17.79 -13.56
C GLY A 364 -0.93 -16.41 -13.79
N ARG A 365 -1.82 -15.47 -14.00
CA ARG A 365 -1.46 -14.07 -14.24
C ARG A 365 -1.20 -13.35 -12.92
N ILE A 366 -0.04 -12.70 -12.82
CA ILE A 366 0.32 -11.88 -11.68
C ILE A 366 0.00 -10.41 -11.96
N SER A 367 -0.51 -9.72 -10.97
CA SER A 367 -0.82 -8.28 -11.00
C SER A 367 -0.60 -7.65 -9.62
N ALA A 368 -0.71 -6.31 -9.55
CA ALA A 368 -0.55 -5.55 -8.31
C ALA A 368 0.76 -5.86 -7.55
N HIS A 369 1.86 -6.01 -8.30
CA HIS A 369 3.18 -6.24 -7.74
C HIS A 369 3.57 -5.12 -6.77
N LYS A 370 4.10 -5.50 -5.61
CA LYS A 370 4.71 -4.63 -4.62
C LYS A 370 5.96 -5.33 -4.06
N ALA A 371 7.00 -4.58 -3.81
CA ALA A 371 8.13 -5.05 -3.02
C ALA A 371 8.80 -3.84 -2.34
N ASP A 372 8.72 -3.79 -1.03
CA ASP A 372 9.29 -2.75 -0.20
C ASP A 372 10.61 -3.24 0.42
N ASP A 373 11.67 -2.45 0.34
CA ASP A 373 12.98 -2.77 0.94
C ASP A 373 12.95 -2.46 2.45
N MET A 374 12.66 -3.48 3.27
CA MET A 374 12.60 -3.36 4.72
C MET A 374 13.94 -2.98 5.35
N ARG A 375 15.08 -3.37 4.74
CA ARG A 375 16.40 -2.95 5.22
C ARG A 375 16.64 -1.46 4.98
N ALA A 376 16.19 -0.93 3.83
CA ALA A 376 16.26 0.51 3.57
C ALA A 376 15.35 1.29 4.53
N GLN A 377 14.14 0.79 4.81
CA GLN A 377 13.22 1.36 5.79
C GLN A 377 13.84 1.36 7.19
N ASN A 378 14.37 0.23 7.66
CA ASN A 378 15.03 0.12 8.98
C ASN A 378 16.24 1.04 9.10
N ARG A 379 17.10 1.11 8.08
CA ARG A 379 18.23 2.06 8.10
C ARG A 379 17.76 3.49 8.25
N SER A 380 16.69 3.86 7.56
CA SER A 380 16.10 5.18 7.65
C SER A 380 15.61 5.52 9.06
N LEU A 381 15.10 4.53 9.80
CA LEU A 381 14.67 4.70 11.19
C LEU A 381 15.84 4.82 12.18
N GLN A 382 16.96 4.16 11.91
CA GLN A 382 18.15 4.16 12.78
C GLN A 382 19.02 5.41 12.63
N ILE A 383 19.01 6.02 11.45
CA ILE A 383 19.76 7.24 11.18
C ILE A 383 18.84 8.42 11.51
N SER A 384 19.18 9.23 12.54
CA SER A 384 18.40 10.43 12.91
C SER A 384 18.54 11.56 11.87
N ASN A 385 18.34 11.23 10.61
CA ASN A 385 18.32 12.19 9.51
C ASN A 385 16.97 12.90 9.47
N THR A 386 17.01 14.21 9.42
CA THR A 386 15.80 15.03 9.25
C THR A 386 15.22 14.94 7.84
N VAL A 387 16.03 14.52 6.85
CA VAL A 387 15.66 14.49 5.43
C VAL A 387 15.79 13.09 4.84
N ALA A 388 14.72 12.57 4.25
CA ALA A 388 14.71 11.31 3.48
C ALA A 388 14.88 11.59 1.98
N ILE A 389 15.65 10.72 1.29
CA ILE A 389 15.89 10.85 -0.16
C ILE A 389 15.17 9.72 -0.91
N VAL A 390 14.32 10.12 -1.84
CA VAL A 390 13.58 9.22 -2.73
C VAL A 390 14.07 9.39 -4.16
N VAL A 391 14.18 8.29 -4.88
CA VAL A 391 14.53 8.25 -6.31
C VAL A 391 13.67 7.21 -7.04
N ASP A 392 13.40 7.38 -8.32
CA ASP A 392 12.80 6.31 -9.12
C ASP A 392 13.87 5.36 -9.70
N SER A 393 13.48 4.14 -10.07
CA SER A 393 14.41 3.09 -10.50
C SER A 393 15.09 3.37 -11.86
N ALA A 394 14.70 4.42 -12.59
CA ALA A 394 15.45 4.85 -13.78
C ALA A 394 16.84 5.41 -13.44
N ALA A 395 17.09 5.75 -12.18
CA ALA A 395 18.42 6.01 -11.67
C ALA A 395 19.21 4.70 -11.58
N ASP A 396 20.33 4.62 -12.27
CA ASP A 396 21.26 3.51 -12.12
C ASP A 396 22.27 3.86 -11.04
N ILE A 397 22.22 3.11 -9.92
CA ILE A 397 23.01 3.34 -8.71
C ILE A 397 23.77 2.05 -8.41
N PRO A 398 25.08 2.11 -8.12
CA PRO A 398 25.87 0.94 -7.74
C PRO A 398 25.30 0.25 -6.47
N ALA A 399 25.34 -1.09 -6.44
CA ALA A 399 24.84 -1.87 -5.30
C ALA A 399 25.55 -1.46 -3.99
N SER A 400 26.84 -1.22 -4.04
CA SER A 400 27.62 -0.73 -2.88
C SER A 400 27.09 0.60 -2.32
N ALA A 401 26.66 1.52 -3.19
CA ALA A 401 26.06 2.77 -2.75
C ALA A 401 24.67 2.55 -2.12
N LEU A 402 23.87 1.63 -2.66
CA LEU A 402 22.55 1.27 -2.09
C LEU A 402 22.65 0.58 -0.73
N GLU A 403 23.78 -0.07 -0.43
CA GLU A 403 24.02 -0.68 0.88
C GLU A 403 24.36 0.34 1.97
N HIS A 404 24.97 1.47 1.61
CA HIS A 404 25.48 2.45 2.58
C HIS A 404 24.68 3.74 2.64
N LEU A 405 23.99 4.11 1.56
CA LEU A 405 23.23 5.36 1.48
C LEU A 405 21.73 5.11 1.79
N PRO A 406 21.08 5.99 2.58
CA PRO A 406 19.66 5.91 2.89
C PRO A 406 18.82 6.41 1.70
N LEU A 407 18.78 5.60 0.63
CA LEU A 407 18.02 5.86 -0.58
C LEU A 407 16.77 4.98 -0.64
N HIS A 408 15.64 5.58 -0.94
CA HIS A 408 14.37 4.89 -1.13
C HIS A 408 13.99 4.90 -2.62
N ILE A 409 13.72 3.72 -3.18
CA ILE A 409 13.48 3.57 -4.61
C ILE A 409 11.99 3.32 -4.90
N VAL A 410 11.42 4.13 -5.81
CA VAL A 410 10.10 3.87 -6.40
C VAL A 410 10.31 3.15 -7.74
N PRO A 411 9.87 1.89 -7.90
CA PRO A 411 10.12 1.12 -9.10
C PRO A 411 9.24 1.57 -10.28
N VAL A 412 9.87 1.82 -11.41
CA VAL A 412 9.19 1.99 -12.71
C VAL A 412 8.55 0.65 -13.11
N ARG A 413 7.44 0.68 -13.79
CA ARG A 413 6.75 -0.52 -14.28
C ARG A 413 7.26 -0.90 -15.67
N LEU A 414 7.39 -2.20 -15.90
CA LEU A 414 7.77 -2.79 -17.17
C LEU A 414 6.77 -3.88 -17.54
N ASN A 415 6.37 -3.94 -18.82
CA ASN A 415 5.45 -4.96 -19.30
C ASN A 415 6.02 -5.66 -20.54
N PHE A 416 5.96 -7.00 -20.57
CA PHE A 416 6.04 -7.80 -21.77
C PHE A 416 4.64 -8.36 -22.05
N GLY A 417 3.93 -7.74 -23.01
CA GLY A 417 2.53 -8.06 -23.25
C GLY A 417 1.64 -7.82 -22.04
N ALA A 418 1.00 -8.88 -21.55
CA ALA A 418 0.14 -8.82 -20.37
C ALA A 418 0.88 -8.97 -19.03
N GLN A 419 2.14 -9.41 -19.06
CA GLN A 419 2.93 -9.63 -17.86
C GLN A 419 3.61 -8.33 -17.43
N GLU A 420 3.33 -7.91 -16.18
CA GLU A 420 3.91 -6.72 -15.55
C GLU A 420 5.09 -7.10 -14.65
N TYR A 421 6.07 -6.20 -14.54
CA TYR A 421 7.24 -6.32 -13.68
C TYR A 421 7.58 -4.99 -13.02
N LEU A 422 8.24 -5.09 -11.86
CA LEU A 422 8.91 -3.96 -11.19
C LEU A 422 10.37 -3.93 -11.61
N ASP A 423 10.82 -2.81 -12.19
CA ASP A 423 12.20 -2.62 -12.61
C ASP A 423 13.18 -2.84 -11.45
N LYS A 424 14.20 -3.68 -11.66
CA LYS A 424 15.26 -4.07 -10.72
C LYS A 424 14.82 -4.86 -9.49
N ILE A 425 13.52 -5.14 -9.35
CA ILE A 425 12.95 -5.80 -8.17
C ILE A 425 12.33 -7.16 -8.53
N SER A 426 11.27 -7.18 -9.35
CA SER A 426 10.65 -8.43 -9.78
C SER A 426 11.25 -8.99 -11.05
N LEU A 427 12.14 -8.23 -11.67
CA LEU A 427 12.95 -8.64 -12.80
C LEU A 427 14.31 -7.94 -12.66
N SER A 428 15.35 -8.71 -12.36
CA SER A 428 16.72 -8.20 -12.30
C SER A 428 17.18 -7.69 -13.66
N SER A 429 18.16 -6.78 -13.69
CA SER A 429 18.68 -6.25 -14.96
C SER A 429 19.15 -7.37 -15.90
N SER A 430 19.87 -8.35 -15.39
CA SER A 430 20.35 -9.48 -16.17
C SER A 430 19.21 -10.37 -16.70
N ALA A 431 18.18 -10.64 -15.88
CA ALA A 431 16.98 -11.36 -16.32
C ALA A 431 16.20 -10.59 -17.38
N PHE A 432 16.09 -9.27 -17.22
CA PHE A 432 15.49 -8.40 -18.23
C PHE A 432 16.18 -8.53 -19.60
N TYR A 433 17.51 -8.47 -19.66
CA TYR A 433 18.21 -8.58 -20.93
C TYR A 433 18.10 -9.97 -21.55
N ARG A 434 18.01 -11.04 -20.77
CA ARG A 434 17.67 -12.39 -21.28
C ARG A 434 16.28 -12.41 -21.91
N GLU A 435 15.28 -11.89 -21.18
CA GLU A 435 13.90 -11.80 -21.66
C GLU A 435 13.80 -10.92 -22.92
N LEU A 436 14.47 -9.77 -22.93
CA LEU A 436 14.50 -8.85 -24.09
C LEU A 436 15.00 -9.50 -25.39
N ARG A 437 15.89 -10.49 -25.28
CA ARG A 437 16.39 -11.26 -26.43
C ARG A 437 15.44 -12.39 -26.82
N ALA A 438 14.85 -13.07 -25.85
CA ALA A 438 14.04 -14.28 -26.06
C ALA A 438 12.58 -13.94 -26.41
N ASN A 439 12.01 -12.89 -25.82
CA ASN A 439 10.60 -12.56 -25.98
C ASN A 439 10.34 -11.80 -27.29
N PRO A 440 9.44 -12.30 -28.16
CA PRO A 440 9.07 -11.61 -29.40
C PRO A 440 8.32 -10.30 -29.17
N ILE A 441 7.69 -10.15 -27.98
CA ILE A 441 6.94 -8.96 -27.60
C ILE A 441 7.90 -7.90 -27.04
N ALA A 442 7.91 -6.72 -27.66
CA ALA A 442 8.76 -5.63 -27.19
C ALA A 442 8.27 -5.11 -25.81
N PRO A 443 9.20 -4.86 -24.88
CA PRO A 443 8.85 -4.31 -23.58
C PRO A 443 8.29 -2.90 -23.69
N ARG A 444 7.38 -2.57 -22.75
CA ARG A 444 6.87 -1.21 -22.57
C ARG A 444 7.11 -0.78 -21.12
N THR A 445 7.66 0.41 -20.95
CA THR A 445 7.81 1.03 -19.63
C THR A 445 6.64 1.96 -19.35
N SER A 446 6.19 2.00 -18.11
CA SER A 446 5.18 2.94 -17.63
C SER A 446 5.60 3.53 -16.29
N GLN A 447 5.10 4.73 -16.00
CA GLN A 447 5.35 5.39 -14.72
C GLN A 447 4.77 4.58 -13.55
N PRO A 448 5.35 4.69 -12.33
CA PRO A 448 4.76 4.13 -11.13
C PRO A 448 3.35 4.71 -10.89
N PRO A 449 2.39 3.91 -10.42
CA PRO A 449 1.09 4.43 -10.02
C PRO A 449 1.23 5.47 -8.90
N PRO A 450 0.35 6.48 -8.82
CA PRO A 450 0.36 7.48 -7.74
C PRO A 450 0.32 6.85 -6.34
N GLY A 451 -0.32 5.70 -6.19
CA GLY A 451 -0.39 4.94 -4.93
C GLY A 451 0.97 4.48 -4.40
N ASP A 452 1.95 4.19 -5.27
CA ASP A 452 3.29 3.79 -4.86
C ASP A 452 4.07 4.97 -4.25
N PHE A 453 3.99 6.15 -4.89
CA PHE A 453 4.56 7.39 -4.34
C PHE A 453 3.90 7.78 -3.03
N ARG A 454 2.56 7.75 -2.99
CA ARG A 454 1.79 8.12 -1.80
C ARG A 454 2.20 7.29 -0.60
N ARG A 455 2.24 5.98 -0.75
CA ARG A 455 2.61 5.05 0.34
C ARG A 455 4.01 5.34 0.87
N LEU A 456 4.99 5.50 -0.03
CA LEU A 456 6.37 5.78 0.37
C LEU A 456 6.50 7.16 1.04
N PHE A 457 5.88 8.19 0.49
CA PHE A 457 5.93 9.52 1.08
C PHE A 457 5.24 9.57 2.44
N GLU A 458 4.05 8.94 2.61
CA GLU A 458 3.37 8.85 3.91
C GLU A 458 4.24 8.14 4.95
N PHE A 459 4.88 7.04 4.59
CA PHE A 459 5.82 6.33 5.45
C PHE A 459 6.99 7.23 5.86
N LEU A 460 7.65 7.88 4.91
CA LEU A 460 8.82 8.71 5.19
C LEU A 460 8.47 9.96 6.01
N LEU A 461 7.34 10.61 5.75
CA LEU A 461 6.88 11.78 6.51
C LEU A 461 6.49 11.45 7.96
N ALA A 462 6.18 10.18 8.26
CA ALA A 462 5.96 9.74 9.64
C ALA A 462 7.25 9.67 10.46
N HIS A 463 8.42 9.55 9.80
CA HIS A 463 9.72 9.31 10.45
C HIS A 463 10.75 10.40 10.18
N HIS A 464 10.55 11.24 9.16
CA HIS A 464 11.45 12.31 8.77
C HIS A 464 10.73 13.66 8.71
N ALA A 465 11.46 14.73 8.97
CA ALA A 465 10.91 16.08 8.89
C ALA A 465 10.54 16.45 7.44
N GLU A 466 11.41 16.10 6.48
CA GLU A 466 11.24 16.45 5.08
C GLU A 466 11.64 15.30 4.15
N VAL A 467 11.11 15.28 2.93
CA VAL A 467 11.41 14.30 1.87
C VAL A 467 11.86 15.03 0.61
N ILE A 468 12.95 14.57 0.00
CA ILE A 468 13.40 15.06 -1.32
C ILE A 468 13.25 13.93 -2.34
N TYR A 469 12.42 14.14 -3.36
CA TYR A 469 12.31 13.23 -4.51
C TYR A 469 13.20 13.70 -5.65
N VAL A 470 14.24 12.92 -5.96
CA VAL A 470 15.23 13.17 -7.03
C VAL A 470 14.77 12.39 -8.27
N GLY A 471 13.92 13.00 -9.07
CA GLY A 471 13.17 12.30 -10.11
C GLY A 471 13.80 12.34 -11.51
N LEU A 472 13.45 11.35 -12.32
CA LEU A 472 13.76 11.23 -13.75
C LEU A 472 13.29 12.47 -14.50
N SER A 473 14.08 12.89 -15.51
CA SER A 473 13.74 14.04 -16.36
C SER A 473 12.28 14.02 -16.84
N ARG A 474 11.57 15.10 -16.57
CA ARG A 474 10.20 15.37 -17.03
C ARG A 474 10.04 15.26 -18.55
N ALA A 475 11.09 15.59 -19.27
CA ALA A 475 11.10 15.58 -20.74
C ALA A 475 11.19 14.16 -21.33
N LEU A 476 11.53 13.15 -20.51
CA LEU A 476 11.69 11.74 -20.94
C LEU A 476 10.50 10.86 -20.48
N SER A 477 9.90 11.18 -19.34
CA SER A 477 8.86 10.32 -18.74
C SER A 477 7.88 11.11 -17.91
N GLY A 478 6.65 10.60 -17.76
CA GLY A 478 5.65 11.11 -16.82
C GLY A 478 5.89 10.73 -15.35
N THR A 479 6.96 10.01 -15.04
CA THR A 479 7.27 9.52 -13.68
C THR A 479 7.40 10.66 -12.67
N LEU A 480 8.13 11.74 -13.05
CA LEU A 480 8.27 12.93 -12.19
C LEU A 480 6.91 13.55 -11.87
N GLN A 481 6.05 13.73 -12.89
CA GLN A 481 4.73 14.35 -12.73
C GLN A 481 3.82 13.53 -11.81
N ALA A 482 3.93 12.20 -11.85
CA ALA A 482 3.19 11.33 -10.94
C ALA A 482 3.59 11.58 -9.48
N GLY A 483 4.89 11.66 -9.18
CA GLY A 483 5.41 12.01 -7.86
C GLY A 483 5.01 13.42 -7.41
N GLU A 484 5.11 14.42 -8.30
CA GLU A 484 4.69 15.81 -8.01
C GLU A 484 3.21 15.92 -7.67
N ALA A 485 2.35 15.24 -8.42
CA ALA A 485 0.92 15.27 -8.17
C ALA A 485 0.55 14.68 -6.80
N VAL A 486 1.31 13.70 -6.34
CA VAL A 486 1.15 13.13 -4.99
C VAL A 486 1.71 14.08 -3.93
N ALA A 487 2.91 14.60 -4.12
CA ALA A 487 3.55 15.54 -3.21
C ALA A 487 2.67 16.77 -2.94
N ALA A 488 2.11 17.34 -4.02
CA ALA A 488 1.25 18.53 -3.94
C ALA A 488 -0.07 18.28 -3.16
N ARG A 489 -0.55 17.04 -3.12
CA ARG A 489 -1.78 16.66 -2.40
C ARG A 489 -1.53 16.24 -0.96
N LEU A 490 -0.36 15.68 -0.69
CA LEU A 490 -0.03 15.12 0.60
C LEU A 490 0.54 16.18 1.54
N ASP A 491 1.67 16.74 1.22
CA ASP A 491 2.30 17.84 1.97
C ASP A 491 3.33 18.59 1.09
N PRO A 492 2.92 19.66 0.41
CA PRO A 492 3.80 20.39 -0.49
C PRO A 492 4.89 21.21 0.23
N GLN A 493 4.80 21.37 1.57
CA GLN A 493 5.81 22.09 2.36
C GLN A 493 6.95 21.17 2.78
N ARG A 494 6.66 19.89 3.01
CA ARG A 494 7.63 18.90 3.49
C ARG A 494 8.16 17.98 2.39
N ILE A 495 7.55 17.95 1.19
CA ILE A 495 8.01 17.12 0.07
C ILE A 495 8.54 18.00 -1.05
N HIS A 496 9.84 17.91 -1.29
CA HIS A 496 10.54 18.66 -2.33
C HIS A 496 10.78 17.77 -3.55
N VAL A 497 10.29 18.18 -4.72
CA VAL A 497 10.47 17.41 -5.97
C VAL A 497 11.48 18.11 -6.86
N ILE A 498 12.50 17.35 -7.28
CA ILE A 498 13.60 17.82 -8.12
C ILE A 498 13.57 17.13 -9.47
N ASP A 499 13.35 17.92 -10.53
CA ASP A 499 13.61 17.47 -11.90
C ASP A 499 15.12 17.48 -12.14
N THR A 500 15.73 16.29 -12.18
CA THR A 500 17.17 16.16 -12.42
C THR A 500 17.57 16.59 -13.82
N ARG A 501 16.60 16.69 -14.74
CA ARG A 501 16.84 16.86 -16.19
C ARG A 501 17.80 15.79 -16.73
N ASN A 502 17.81 14.65 -16.08
CA ASN A 502 18.74 13.57 -16.33
C ASN A 502 18.06 12.20 -16.19
N ALA A 503 18.78 11.14 -16.47
CA ALA A 503 18.35 9.74 -16.35
C ALA A 503 19.56 8.86 -16.06
N SER A 504 19.33 7.59 -15.73
CA SER A 504 20.38 6.59 -15.57
C SER A 504 21.49 7.06 -14.60
N CYS A 505 22.74 7.00 -15.02
CA CYS A 505 23.92 7.39 -14.24
C CYS A 505 23.86 8.83 -13.72
N GLY A 506 23.34 9.78 -14.50
CA GLY A 506 23.29 11.17 -14.10
C GLY A 506 22.30 11.44 -12.99
N GLN A 507 21.14 10.81 -13.05
CA GLN A 507 20.17 10.82 -11.96
C GLN A 507 20.73 10.09 -10.73
N GLY A 508 21.42 8.97 -10.93
CA GLY A 508 22.08 8.20 -9.86
C GLY A 508 23.12 9.01 -9.10
N LEU A 509 24.00 9.74 -9.79
CA LEU A 509 24.99 10.60 -9.14
C LEU A 509 24.34 11.70 -8.29
N LEU A 510 23.28 12.34 -8.78
CA LEU A 510 22.55 13.36 -8.03
C LEU A 510 21.83 12.78 -6.82
N ALA A 511 21.25 11.58 -6.93
CA ALA A 511 20.62 10.90 -5.82
C ALA A 511 21.64 10.51 -4.73
N MET A 512 22.80 9.99 -5.13
CA MET A 512 23.89 9.67 -4.20
C MET A 512 24.43 10.93 -3.49
N GLN A 513 24.60 12.03 -4.20
CA GLN A 513 24.98 13.33 -3.62
C GLN A 513 23.96 13.79 -2.58
N ALA A 514 22.67 13.75 -2.91
CA ALA A 514 21.59 14.11 -1.99
C ALA A 514 21.62 13.26 -0.71
N ALA A 515 21.77 11.95 -0.85
CA ALA A 515 21.82 11.03 0.30
C ALA A 515 23.05 11.27 1.17
N GLN A 516 24.21 11.53 0.58
CA GLN A 516 25.42 11.89 1.33
C GLN A 516 25.23 13.19 2.13
N ARG A 517 24.60 14.22 1.55
CA ARG A 517 24.32 15.48 2.26
C ARG A 517 23.31 15.30 3.37
N ALA A 518 22.26 14.49 3.13
CA ALA A 518 21.31 14.15 4.17
C ALA A 518 21.98 13.42 5.35
N MET A 519 22.90 12.49 5.09
CA MET A 519 23.70 11.83 6.14
C MET A 519 24.62 12.79 6.91
N GLN A 520 25.05 13.86 6.25
CA GLN A 520 25.85 14.93 6.89
C GLN A 520 24.99 15.90 7.71
N GLY A 521 23.67 15.70 7.76
CA GLY A 521 22.73 16.55 8.50
C GLY A 521 22.38 17.87 7.81
N TRP A 522 22.58 17.98 6.51
CA TRP A 522 22.21 19.18 5.78
C TRP A 522 20.69 19.38 5.74
N PRO A 523 20.18 20.61 5.92
CA PRO A 523 18.77 20.88 5.77
C PRO A 523 18.32 20.73 4.31
N ALA A 524 17.06 20.33 4.10
CA ALA A 524 16.50 20.05 2.77
C ALA A 524 16.67 21.21 1.79
N ALA A 525 16.47 22.44 2.23
CA ALA A 525 16.63 23.62 1.38
C ALA A 525 18.05 23.77 0.80
N GLN A 526 19.09 23.43 1.58
CA GLN A 526 20.48 23.47 1.10
C GLN A 526 20.77 22.34 0.12
N ILE A 527 20.30 21.12 0.43
CA ILE A 527 20.42 19.97 -0.47
C ILE A 527 19.74 20.27 -1.82
N VAL A 528 18.52 20.80 -1.80
CA VAL A 528 17.77 21.19 -3.00
C VAL A 528 18.52 22.25 -3.83
N ALA A 529 19.12 23.25 -3.18
CA ALA A 529 19.90 24.29 -3.86
C ALA A 529 21.15 23.71 -4.53
N GLU A 530 21.90 22.83 -3.81
CA GLU A 530 23.06 22.14 -4.37
C GLU A 530 22.68 21.24 -5.55
N LEU A 531 21.63 20.43 -5.43
CA LEU A 531 21.16 19.55 -6.51
C LEU A 531 20.76 20.32 -7.78
N ARG A 532 20.14 21.49 -7.64
CA ARG A 532 19.80 22.34 -8.78
C ARG A 532 21.06 22.85 -9.50
N THR A 533 22.09 23.20 -8.74
CA THR A 533 23.38 23.65 -9.29
C THR A 533 24.12 22.49 -9.95
N SER A 534 24.27 21.35 -9.23
CA SER A 534 24.95 20.15 -9.75
C SER A 534 24.23 19.59 -10.99
N GLY A 535 22.90 19.61 -11.01
CA GLY A 535 22.10 19.16 -12.14
C GLY A 535 22.32 19.96 -13.43
N LEU A 536 22.74 21.23 -13.33
CA LEU A 536 23.15 22.04 -14.49
C LEU A 536 24.56 21.73 -14.99
N GLN A 537 25.43 21.24 -14.12
CA GLN A 537 26.86 21.00 -14.41
C GLN A 537 27.12 19.56 -14.83
N ILE A 538 26.25 18.63 -14.46
CA ILE A 538 26.40 17.21 -14.80
C ILE A 538 26.33 17.00 -16.32
N GLN A 539 27.28 16.19 -16.83
CA GLN A 539 27.34 15.86 -18.25
C GLN A 539 27.05 14.37 -18.44
N THR A 540 25.90 14.06 -19.04
CA THR A 540 25.50 12.69 -19.36
C THR A 540 25.55 12.46 -20.87
N HIS A 541 26.26 11.41 -21.25
CA HIS A 541 26.49 10.98 -22.61
C HIS A 541 26.16 9.51 -22.75
N ALA A 542 25.77 9.10 -23.96
CA ALA A 542 25.53 7.71 -24.28
C ALA A 542 26.00 7.38 -25.70
N TYR A 543 26.36 6.12 -25.94
CA TYR A 543 26.25 5.55 -27.26
C TYR A 543 25.18 4.49 -27.32
N ILE A 544 24.45 4.44 -28.43
CA ILE A 544 23.36 3.47 -28.64
C ILE A 544 23.79 2.54 -29.73
N ARG A 545 24.01 1.25 -29.40
CA ARG A 545 24.51 0.27 -30.38
C ARG A 545 23.43 -0.14 -31.38
N ASP A 546 22.20 -0.28 -30.91
CA ASP A 546 21.05 -0.66 -31.72
C ASP A 546 19.88 0.27 -31.51
N ILE A 547 19.68 1.20 -32.41
CA ILE A 547 18.62 2.21 -32.31
C ILE A 547 17.20 1.65 -32.46
N ARG A 548 17.04 0.35 -32.85
CA ARG A 548 15.71 -0.27 -32.95
C ARG A 548 14.92 -0.17 -31.63
N TYR A 549 15.61 -0.29 -30.49
CA TYR A 549 14.99 -0.18 -29.18
C TYR A 549 14.50 1.24 -28.91
N ALA A 550 15.29 2.25 -29.20
CA ALA A 550 14.92 3.66 -29.03
C ALA A 550 13.79 4.09 -29.98
N VAL A 551 13.76 3.56 -31.19
CA VAL A 551 12.69 3.80 -32.16
C VAL A 551 11.39 3.12 -31.73
N ARG A 552 11.43 1.85 -31.29
CA ARG A 552 10.27 1.14 -30.74
C ARG A 552 9.70 1.84 -29.51
N GLY A 553 10.57 2.41 -28.68
CA GLY A 553 10.19 3.23 -27.52
C GLY A 553 9.67 4.63 -27.86
N GLY A 554 9.69 5.06 -29.12
CA GLY A 554 9.23 6.40 -29.54
C GLY A 554 10.19 7.55 -29.19
N ARG A 555 11.44 7.27 -28.82
CA ARG A 555 12.47 8.26 -28.45
C ARG A 555 13.33 8.70 -29.62
N ILE A 556 13.32 7.93 -30.71
CA ILE A 556 14.00 8.23 -32.00
C ILE A 556 13.03 8.00 -33.17
N PRO A 557 13.00 8.91 -34.17
CA PRO A 557 12.12 8.75 -35.33
C PRO A 557 12.44 7.48 -36.18
N PRO A 558 11.44 6.73 -36.70
CA PRO A 558 11.64 5.50 -37.43
C PRO A 558 12.50 5.58 -38.70
N TRP A 559 12.47 6.71 -39.38
CA TRP A 559 13.23 6.92 -40.61
C TRP A 559 14.75 6.84 -40.44
N THR A 560 15.26 6.90 -39.20
CA THR A 560 16.70 6.81 -38.89
C THR A 560 17.26 5.39 -38.99
N LEU A 561 16.40 4.34 -38.94
CA LEU A 561 16.80 2.93 -38.87
C LEU A 561 17.61 2.44 -40.11
N PRO A 562 17.20 2.68 -41.36
CA PRO A 562 17.94 2.16 -42.52
C PRO A 562 19.36 2.72 -42.60
N LEU A 563 19.51 4.00 -42.33
CA LEU A 563 20.78 4.72 -42.44
C LEU A 563 21.83 4.22 -41.44
N THR A 564 21.46 3.97 -40.20
CA THR A 564 22.41 3.51 -39.17
C THR A 564 22.88 2.09 -39.40
N ARG A 565 22.01 1.21 -39.87
CA ARG A 565 22.35 -0.20 -40.14
C ARG A 565 23.27 -0.35 -41.33
N TRP A 566 22.98 0.31 -42.44
CA TRP A 566 23.74 0.18 -43.68
C TRP A 566 25.17 0.74 -43.53
N LEU A 567 25.36 1.82 -42.79
CA LEU A 567 26.64 2.49 -42.60
C LEU A 567 27.40 2.04 -41.34
N LYS A 568 26.91 1.04 -40.58
CA LYS A 568 27.46 0.62 -39.27
C LYS A 568 27.73 1.82 -38.33
N LEU A 569 26.78 2.73 -38.27
CA LEU A 569 26.89 3.95 -37.47
C LEU A 569 26.40 3.72 -36.03
N VAL A 570 27.19 4.17 -35.07
CA VAL A 570 26.85 4.17 -33.64
C VAL A 570 26.58 5.62 -33.22
N PRO A 571 25.30 5.99 -33.02
CA PRO A 571 24.96 7.34 -32.57
C PRO A 571 25.48 7.63 -31.18
N LEU A 572 26.04 8.82 -31.01
CA LEU A 572 26.41 9.40 -29.74
C LEU A 572 25.30 10.37 -29.30
N ALA A 573 24.79 10.18 -28.13
CA ALA A 573 23.78 11.04 -27.54
C ALA A 573 24.34 11.84 -26.37
N LYS A 574 23.72 12.99 -26.09
CA LYS A 574 24.00 13.84 -24.93
C LYS A 574 22.67 14.27 -24.30
N MET A 575 22.64 14.31 -22.99
CA MET A 575 21.55 14.97 -22.27
C MET A 575 21.68 16.48 -22.40
N GLY A 576 20.65 17.11 -22.92
CA GLY A 576 20.60 18.56 -23.07
C GLY A 576 20.13 19.29 -21.79
N ALA A 577 20.33 20.59 -21.70
CA ALA A 577 19.96 21.41 -20.54
C ALA A 577 18.45 21.33 -20.15
N HIS A 578 17.60 21.00 -21.11
CA HIS A 578 16.16 20.80 -20.89
C HIS A 578 15.77 19.36 -20.58
N GLY A 579 16.74 18.48 -20.28
CA GLY A 579 16.51 17.08 -19.94
C GLY A 579 16.06 16.20 -21.11
N ARG A 580 16.27 16.62 -22.35
CA ARG A 580 16.01 15.83 -23.56
C ARG A 580 17.30 15.20 -24.09
N LEU A 581 17.19 13.97 -24.54
CA LEU A 581 18.30 13.30 -25.21
C LEU A 581 18.42 13.85 -26.64
N SER A 582 19.63 14.23 -27.06
CA SER A 582 19.94 14.71 -28.40
C SER A 582 21.13 13.97 -28.98
N VAL A 583 21.10 13.70 -30.29
CA VAL A 583 22.25 13.13 -31.00
C VAL A 583 23.30 14.23 -31.14
N ARG A 584 24.52 13.97 -30.66
CA ARG A 584 25.65 14.92 -30.71
C ARG A 584 26.75 14.53 -31.66
N GLY A 585 26.71 13.32 -32.20
CA GLY A 585 27.72 12.81 -33.08
C GLY A 585 27.51 11.34 -33.45
N ILE A 586 28.43 10.79 -34.18
CA ILE A 586 28.37 9.42 -34.68
C ILE A 586 29.78 8.84 -34.65
N LEU A 587 29.91 7.60 -34.12
CA LEU A 587 31.10 6.78 -34.33
C LEU A 587 30.82 5.74 -35.42
N ARG A 588 31.83 5.44 -36.24
CA ARG A 588 31.72 4.46 -37.32
C ARG A 588 32.44 3.17 -36.92
N GLY A 589 31.76 2.05 -37.07
CA GLY A 589 32.26 0.73 -36.67
C GLY A 589 32.20 0.50 -35.14
N THR A 590 32.35 -0.74 -34.76
CA THR A 590 32.26 -1.20 -33.35
C THR A 590 33.60 -1.50 -32.71
N ASP A 591 34.69 -1.48 -33.51
CA ASP A 591 36.03 -1.81 -33.02
C ASP A 591 36.55 -0.75 -32.06
N GLN A 592 37.03 -1.19 -30.89
CA GLN A 592 37.51 -0.31 -29.82
C GLN A 592 36.51 0.82 -29.46
N LEU A 593 35.20 0.52 -29.52
CA LEU A 593 34.16 1.50 -29.31
C LEU A 593 34.23 2.16 -27.91
N PRO A 594 34.45 1.41 -26.82
CA PRO A 594 34.58 2.01 -25.48
C PRO A 594 35.75 2.98 -25.39
N GLU A 595 36.92 2.62 -25.94
CA GLU A 595 38.15 3.43 -25.88
C GLU A 595 38.00 4.72 -26.70
N ARG A 596 37.43 4.63 -27.89
CA ARG A 596 37.14 5.78 -28.78
C ARG A 596 36.08 6.70 -28.15
N PHE A 597 35.09 6.13 -27.46
CA PHE A 597 34.11 6.91 -26.77
C PHE A 597 34.70 7.64 -25.58
N ALA A 598 35.54 6.99 -24.76
CA ALA A 598 36.28 7.64 -23.68
C ALA A 598 37.12 8.83 -24.19
N GLN A 599 37.86 8.63 -25.28
CA GLN A 599 38.66 9.70 -25.91
C GLN A 599 37.83 10.90 -26.34
N ASP A 600 36.65 10.65 -26.95
CA ASP A 600 35.75 11.72 -27.38
C ASP A 600 35.13 12.47 -26.20
N LEU A 601 34.81 11.75 -25.09
CA LEU A 601 34.25 12.34 -23.89
C LEU A 601 35.27 13.25 -23.19
N ILE A 602 36.46 12.73 -22.90
CA ILE A 602 37.51 13.42 -22.13
C ILE A 602 37.97 14.70 -22.83
N LYS A 603 38.10 14.70 -24.16
CA LYS A 603 38.45 15.88 -24.96
C LYS A 603 37.46 17.07 -24.76
N ARG A 604 36.28 16.80 -24.25
CA ARG A 604 35.20 17.79 -24.09
C ARG A 604 35.04 18.28 -22.66
N LEU A 605 35.70 17.61 -21.70
CA LEU A 605 35.64 18.01 -20.30
C LEU A 605 36.49 19.25 -20.06
N PRO A 606 36.04 20.17 -19.21
CA PRO A 606 36.89 21.28 -18.73
C PRO A 606 38.14 20.74 -18.03
N ALA A 607 39.27 21.36 -18.32
CA ALA A 607 40.55 21.05 -17.66
C ALA A 607 40.57 21.56 -16.21
N GLY A 608 41.32 20.89 -15.34
CA GLY A 608 41.54 21.32 -13.95
C GLY A 608 40.36 21.09 -13.01
N GLN A 609 39.33 20.37 -13.43
CA GLN A 609 38.17 20.01 -12.63
C GLN A 609 38.19 18.55 -12.22
N ARG A 610 37.89 18.24 -10.95
CA ARG A 610 37.77 16.88 -10.45
C ARG A 610 36.38 16.31 -10.75
N TRP A 611 36.32 15.01 -11.05
CA TRP A 611 35.09 14.36 -11.55
C TRP A 611 34.74 13.11 -10.77
N HIS A 612 33.46 12.98 -10.44
CA HIS A 612 32.83 11.69 -10.16
C HIS A 612 32.24 11.16 -11.45
N VAL A 613 32.55 9.92 -11.79
CA VAL A 613 32.10 9.28 -13.01
C VAL A 613 31.30 8.03 -12.69
N LEU A 614 30.16 7.89 -13.35
CA LEU A 614 29.35 6.69 -13.27
C LEU A 614 29.11 6.18 -14.70
N VAL A 615 29.45 4.91 -14.93
CA VAL A 615 29.30 4.21 -16.20
C VAL A 615 28.20 3.19 -16.08
N GLY A 616 27.15 3.31 -16.91
CA GLY A 616 26.06 2.36 -17.02
C GLY A 616 26.18 1.51 -18.28
N HIS A 617 26.23 0.20 -18.16
CA HIS A 617 26.24 -0.72 -19.28
C HIS A 617 24.90 -1.43 -19.47
N CYS A 618 24.49 -1.61 -20.73
CA CYS A 618 23.31 -2.40 -21.08
C CYS A 618 23.77 -3.79 -21.53
N ASP A 619 23.93 -4.74 -20.59
CA ASP A 619 24.32 -6.13 -20.86
C ASP A 619 25.64 -6.26 -21.65
N CYS A 620 26.64 -5.46 -21.31
CA CYS A 620 27.97 -5.45 -21.95
C CYS A 620 29.06 -5.07 -20.94
N ARG A 621 29.14 -5.82 -19.83
CA ARG A 621 30.02 -5.53 -18.70
C ARG A 621 31.48 -5.38 -19.10
N ASP A 622 32.01 -6.31 -19.92
CA ASP A 622 33.42 -6.28 -20.34
C ASP A 622 33.78 -4.99 -21.09
N GLU A 623 32.84 -4.46 -21.88
CA GLU A 623 33.01 -3.18 -22.55
C GLU A 623 32.94 -2.01 -21.56
N GLY A 624 32.08 -2.11 -20.51
CA GLY A 624 32.00 -1.17 -19.41
C GLY A 624 33.30 -1.10 -18.63
N ASP A 625 33.90 -2.24 -18.30
CA ASP A 625 35.19 -2.32 -17.62
C ASP A 625 36.31 -1.69 -18.45
N ARG A 626 36.36 -1.94 -19.75
CA ARG A 626 37.34 -1.29 -20.69
C ARG A 626 37.11 0.23 -20.73
N LEU A 627 35.86 0.69 -20.76
CA LEU A 627 35.54 2.12 -20.75
C LEU A 627 36.02 2.78 -19.45
N CYS A 628 35.73 2.16 -18.29
CA CYS A 628 36.20 2.64 -16.99
C CYS A 628 37.73 2.68 -16.92
N ALA A 629 38.42 1.64 -17.41
CA ALA A 629 39.88 1.59 -17.44
C ALA A 629 40.47 2.72 -18.30
N GLU A 630 39.89 2.99 -19.47
CA GLU A 630 40.35 4.03 -20.38
C GLU A 630 40.09 5.45 -19.79
N ILE A 631 38.94 5.66 -19.10
CA ILE A 631 38.65 6.89 -18.38
C ILE A 631 39.68 7.10 -17.25
N LYS A 632 39.92 6.09 -16.40
CA LYS A 632 40.91 6.14 -15.32
C LYS A 632 42.31 6.47 -15.83
N ARG A 633 42.70 5.90 -16.98
CA ARG A 633 44.00 6.13 -17.58
C ARG A 633 44.19 7.55 -18.11
N ARG A 634 43.12 8.18 -18.62
CA ARG A 634 43.19 9.46 -19.36
C ARG A 634 42.72 10.68 -18.54
N LEU A 635 42.03 10.49 -17.45
CA LEU A 635 41.48 11.57 -16.64
C LEU A 635 42.20 11.62 -15.28
N PRO A 636 43.30 12.40 -15.15
CA PRO A 636 44.09 12.44 -13.92
C PRO A 636 43.32 13.07 -12.75
N GLU A 637 42.34 13.93 -13.00
CA GLU A 637 41.49 14.57 -12.01
C GLU A 637 40.27 13.74 -11.62
N LEU A 638 40.36 12.42 -11.71
CA LEU A 638 39.28 11.51 -11.37
C LEU A 638 39.17 11.30 -9.86
N GLN A 639 38.01 11.57 -9.28
CA GLN A 639 37.70 11.29 -7.87
C GLN A 639 37.15 9.88 -7.68
N SER A 640 36.21 9.46 -8.52
CA SER A 640 35.66 8.08 -8.56
C SER A 640 35.21 7.71 -9.97
N CYS A 641 35.26 6.41 -10.27
CA CYS A 641 34.69 5.85 -11.49
C CYS A 641 34.12 4.46 -11.19
N ASP A 642 32.80 4.40 -11.19
CA ASP A 642 32.04 3.21 -10.84
C ASP A 642 31.29 2.68 -12.04
N LEU A 643 31.09 1.35 -12.10
CA LEU A 643 30.35 0.65 -13.13
C LEU A 643 29.06 0.08 -12.57
N VAL A 644 27.96 0.25 -13.30
CA VAL A 644 26.64 -0.27 -12.94
C VAL A 644 25.93 -0.88 -14.15
N GLU A 645 25.16 -1.94 -13.95
CA GLU A 645 24.27 -2.46 -14.98
C GLU A 645 22.99 -1.62 -15.05
N ALA A 646 22.68 -1.08 -16.22
CA ALA A 646 21.49 -0.29 -16.44
C ALA A 646 20.21 -1.14 -16.35
N GLY A 647 19.24 -0.70 -15.59
CA GLY A 647 17.97 -1.38 -15.40
C GLY A 647 17.06 -1.37 -16.62
N SER A 648 15.90 -2.05 -16.48
CA SER A 648 14.94 -2.19 -17.58
C SER A 648 14.33 -0.86 -18.02
N ALA A 649 14.19 0.11 -17.10
CA ALA A 649 13.70 1.45 -17.43
C ALA A 649 14.56 2.15 -18.49
N ILE A 650 15.87 1.92 -18.47
CA ILE A 650 16.82 2.45 -19.46
C ILE A 650 17.04 1.45 -20.59
N GLY A 651 17.29 0.18 -20.27
CA GLY A 651 17.62 -0.87 -21.21
C GLY A 651 16.56 -1.13 -22.29
N ALA A 652 15.26 -0.96 -21.96
CA ALA A 652 14.15 -1.09 -22.91
C ALA A 652 14.26 -0.09 -24.09
N HIS A 653 14.90 1.05 -23.86
CA HIS A 653 15.07 2.12 -24.85
C HIS A 653 16.48 2.18 -25.43
N ALA A 654 17.51 1.90 -24.64
CA ALA A 654 18.89 1.91 -25.08
C ALA A 654 19.29 0.63 -25.83
N GLY A 655 18.76 -0.51 -25.42
CA GLY A 655 19.08 -1.84 -25.97
C GLY A 655 20.42 -2.38 -25.52
N PRO A 656 20.64 -3.72 -25.69
CA PRO A 656 21.88 -4.38 -25.29
C PRO A 656 23.10 -3.81 -26.05
N GLY A 657 24.25 -3.78 -25.38
CA GLY A 657 25.51 -3.25 -25.93
C GLY A 657 25.62 -1.73 -25.88
N SER A 658 24.64 -1.02 -25.39
CA SER A 658 24.69 0.44 -25.22
C SER A 658 25.34 0.84 -23.89
N MET A 659 25.86 2.07 -23.83
CA MET A 659 26.51 2.64 -22.64
C MET A 659 25.97 4.02 -22.34
N VAL A 660 25.88 4.33 -21.04
CA VAL A 660 25.58 5.67 -20.52
C VAL A 660 26.73 6.06 -19.60
N VAL A 661 27.27 7.25 -19.76
CA VAL A 661 28.34 7.77 -18.90
C VAL A 661 27.96 9.16 -18.41
N SER A 662 28.08 9.37 -17.12
CA SER A 662 27.83 10.66 -16.50
C SER A 662 29.04 11.14 -15.74
N PHE A 663 29.35 12.42 -15.92
CA PHE A 663 30.41 13.15 -15.24
C PHE A 663 29.77 14.22 -14.36
N MET A 664 30.02 14.16 -13.07
CA MET A 664 29.59 15.18 -12.11
C MET A 664 30.83 15.85 -11.53
N PRO A 665 30.95 17.18 -11.63
CA PRO A 665 32.09 17.88 -11.03
C PRO A 665 32.05 17.77 -9.51
N THR A 666 33.23 17.59 -8.92
CA THR A 666 33.37 17.65 -7.47
C THR A 666 33.18 19.11 -7.02
N THR A 667 32.22 19.40 -6.16
CA THR A 667 32.11 20.70 -5.51
C THR A 667 33.33 20.91 -4.64
N VAL A 668 34.10 21.96 -4.93
CA VAL A 668 35.18 22.40 -4.02
C VAL A 668 34.50 22.86 -2.74
N GLN A 669 34.80 22.21 -1.63
CA GLN A 669 34.35 22.62 -0.29
C GLN A 669 34.97 23.95 0.11
#